data_bdb099467046f4ddfd2924ac9f485470
#
_entry.id   bdb099467046f4ddfd2924ac9f485470
#
_cell.length_a   1.000
_cell.length_b   1.000
_cell.length_c   1.000
_cell.angle_alpha   90.00
_cell.angle_beta   90.00
_cell.angle_gamma   90.00
#
_symmetry.space_group_name_H-M   'P 1'
#
loop_
_entity.id
_entity.type
_entity.pdbx_description
1 polymer ?
#
loop_
_entity_poly.entity_id
_entity_poly.type
_entity_poly.pdbx_seq_one_letter_code
_entity_poly.pdbx_strand_id
1 'polypeptide(L)'
;LDLRCLLLVGVLALAAVPPGRAADPKPAEIIATLKRSADWHLGSPSGIDTRDWVIAPLYDGLLRVALTTGDPKYLAAVLRFGTQSGWMPDNRIYHADDHAVGHAWLDVYSMNTNRAERLAPVRERLDYVIAHPITEALTFGQKPATPGVAVTDRWTWCDALYMAPPTLTRLHAATGDQKYLDFLDREFRYTYDLLWDQEEKLFFRDASFFDKKTPNGKKVFWSRGNGWVYGGLCLLLETLPAEHPTRGFYENLFKEMTVAVLAAQQADGLWRPSLLDPEQIPLGETSGSAFFTFGLAWGVNHGLLEREKYWPAIVRAWNGLLTRVKPDGYVGYVQPIGAAPDQLSADSRQDYGTGAFLLAGSEVLRALGAAATVDHGALLAAAEKLNAEDKTPRAYARLVPERKDDLAWENDKVAFRVYGPALRSGPEDSGIDVWCKRVAYPILDKWYDQDRLRKISYHQDHGEGYDGYHVGHTRGCGGLGLWVGGKLVTSDTYLAAEILWTGPEVAEFKTVYEYPVKVGGRPVFEHRVTRLRLGKRLSEIESFFSPSSGRGARPFESFPHEVAIGIVTQNRGAQITFDRQNGLASVYESLDGKGLGTGILLPAARFQRSLELPAEDQAGKHAHALALTRPDEMGRVRYRAGFAWAGDGEITTSEQWLAYLQKVAASQP
;
A
#
# COMPACT_ATOMS: atom_id res chain seq x y z
N LEU A 1 6.63 6.56 94.21
CA LEU A 1 7.02 7.62 93.27
C LEU A 1 6.96 7.10 91.85
N ASP A 2 5.80 7.35 91.24
CA ASP A 2 5.52 6.97 89.83
C ASP A 2 5.98 8.09 88.91
N LEU A 3 6.74 7.69 87.88
CA LEU A 3 7.06 8.52 86.71
C LEU A 3 6.46 7.89 85.48
N ARG A 4 5.31 8.41 85.03
CA ARG A 4 4.71 8.01 83.74
C ARG A 4 5.29 8.94 82.65
N CYS A 5 6.12 8.38 81.75
CA CYS A 5 6.54 9.01 80.50
C CYS A 5 5.39 8.96 79.46
N LEU A 6 4.84 10.09 79.05
CA LEU A 6 4.01 10.28 77.91
C LEU A 6 4.92 10.33 76.66
N LEU A 7 4.81 9.34 75.81
CA LEU A 7 5.32 9.35 74.42
C LEU A 7 4.30 10.05 73.52
N LEU A 8 4.59 11.27 73.12
CA LEU A 8 3.90 11.93 71.98
C LEU A 8 4.42 11.34 70.68
N VAL A 9 3.57 10.53 70.01
CA VAL A 9 3.83 10.13 68.61
C VAL A 9 3.33 11.25 67.70
N GLY A 10 4.26 12.05 67.21
CA GLY A 10 3.97 13.02 66.16
C GLY A 10 3.78 12.32 64.82
N VAL A 11 2.53 12.24 64.35
CA VAL A 11 2.21 11.84 63.01
C VAL A 11 2.63 13.00 62.07
N LEU A 12 3.79 12.90 61.43
CA LEU A 12 4.12 13.73 60.26
C LEU A 12 3.22 13.30 59.11
N ALA A 13 2.18 14.07 58.86
CA ALA A 13 1.46 14.02 57.61
C ALA A 13 2.41 14.49 56.49
N LEU A 14 3.01 13.58 55.75
CA LEU A 14 3.61 13.90 54.45
C LEU A 14 2.50 14.44 53.57
N ALA A 15 2.44 15.76 53.43
CA ALA A 15 1.67 16.40 52.40
C ALA A 15 2.23 15.91 51.04
N ALA A 16 1.47 15.09 50.34
CA ALA A 16 1.77 14.69 48.95
C ALA A 16 1.86 16.00 48.14
N VAL A 17 3.09 16.37 47.74
CA VAL A 17 3.30 17.45 46.78
C VAL A 17 2.56 17.00 45.51
N PRO A 18 1.58 17.76 45.00
CA PRO A 18 0.93 17.41 43.75
C PRO A 18 2.02 17.32 42.68
N PRO A 19 1.99 16.27 41.80
CA PRO A 19 2.99 16.16 40.75
C PRO A 19 2.98 17.47 39.98
N GLY A 20 4.13 18.14 39.93
CA GLY A 20 4.28 19.40 39.22
C GLY A 20 3.74 19.26 37.83
N ARG A 21 2.90 20.20 37.36
CA ARG A 21 2.33 20.23 36.03
C ARG A 21 3.50 20.12 35.06
N ALA A 22 3.54 19.03 34.28
CA ALA A 22 4.56 18.88 33.25
C ALA A 22 4.51 20.10 32.31
N ALA A 23 5.66 20.65 31.95
CA ALA A 23 5.72 21.79 31.05
C ALA A 23 5.11 21.42 29.72
N ASP A 24 4.41 22.37 29.09
CA ASP A 24 3.84 22.17 27.76
C ASP A 24 4.96 21.83 26.75
N PRO A 25 4.70 20.90 25.82
CA PRO A 25 5.66 20.57 24.79
C PRO A 25 5.97 21.78 23.89
N LYS A 26 7.23 21.92 23.48
CA LYS A 26 7.63 23.04 22.60
C LYS A 26 7.26 22.77 21.15
N PRO A 27 6.53 23.67 20.49
CA PRO A 27 6.11 23.47 19.10
C PRO A 27 7.25 23.14 18.13
N ALA A 28 8.40 23.83 18.25
CA ALA A 28 9.57 23.57 17.40
C ALA A 28 10.12 22.14 17.56
N GLU A 29 10.11 21.59 18.78
CA GLU A 29 10.56 20.22 19.06
C GLU A 29 9.55 19.19 18.49
N ILE A 30 8.24 19.47 18.58
CA ILE A 30 7.20 18.64 17.94
C ILE A 30 7.41 18.60 16.42
N ILE A 31 7.50 19.77 15.78
CA ILE A 31 7.69 19.87 14.32
C ILE A 31 8.95 19.12 13.87
N ALA A 32 10.07 19.35 14.57
CA ALA A 32 11.33 18.69 14.25
C ALA A 32 11.24 17.16 14.38
N THR A 33 10.52 16.66 15.39
CA THR A 33 10.35 15.22 15.61
C THR A 33 9.41 14.60 14.57
N LEU A 34 8.29 15.26 14.28
CA LEU A 34 7.36 14.79 13.22
C LEU A 34 8.07 14.68 11.86
N LYS A 35 8.80 15.74 11.47
CA LYS A 35 9.55 15.74 10.20
C LYS A 35 10.61 14.64 10.18
N ARG A 36 11.38 14.50 11.24
CA ARG A 36 12.43 13.48 11.34
C ARG A 36 11.87 12.05 11.28
N SER A 37 10.72 11.79 11.94
CA SER A 37 10.07 10.47 11.88
C SER A 37 9.45 10.18 10.53
N ALA A 38 8.82 11.17 9.90
CA ALA A 38 8.30 11.06 8.54
C ALA A 38 9.43 10.82 7.52
N ASP A 39 10.54 11.57 7.63
CA ASP A 39 11.71 11.44 6.76
C ASP A 39 12.39 10.08 6.91
N TRP A 40 12.54 9.62 8.15
CA TRP A 40 13.09 8.28 8.40
C TRP A 40 12.25 7.21 7.70
N HIS A 41 10.94 7.28 7.85
CA HIS A 41 10.02 6.29 7.26
C HIS A 41 10.04 6.32 5.73
N LEU A 42 10.01 7.50 5.13
CA LEU A 42 10.10 7.67 3.67
C LEU A 42 11.45 7.20 3.10
N GLY A 43 12.52 7.28 3.89
CA GLY A 43 13.83 6.74 3.53
C GLY A 43 14.02 5.25 3.79
N SER A 44 13.10 4.61 4.52
CA SER A 44 13.19 3.20 4.92
C SER A 44 11.84 2.49 4.77
N PRO A 45 11.32 2.37 3.54
CA PRO A 45 9.99 1.80 3.28
C PRO A 45 9.91 0.35 3.76
N SER A 46 8.70 -0.08 4.14
CA SER A 46 8.44 -1.41 4.73
C SER A 46 8.36 -2.54 3.69
N GLY A 47 8.15 -2.23 2.42
CA GLY A 47 7.92 -3.21 1.36
C GLY A 47 6.50 -3.80 1.36
N ILE A 48 5.57 -3.11 1.99
CA ILE A 48 4.15 -3.46 1.98
C ILE A 48 3.49 -2.83 0.74
N ASP A 49 2.49 -3.48 0.16
CA ASP A 49 1.69 -2.94 -0.95
C ASP A 49 1.17 -1.54 -0.60
N THR A 50 1.27 -0.62 -1.54
CA THR A 50 0.82 0.78 -1.38
C THR A 50 -0.68 0.93 -1.13
N ARG A 51 -1.47 -0.15 -1.23
CA ARG A 51 -2.92 -0.18 -0.96
C ARG A 51 -3.27 -0.93 0.33
N ASP A 52 -2.29 -1.59 0.96
CA ASP A 52 -2.53 -2.38 2.17
C ASP A 52 -2.94 -1.47 3.34
N TRP A 53 -3.85 -1.95 4.19
CA TRP A 53 -4.31 -1.25 5.39
C TRP A 53 -3.18 -0.88 6.36
N VAL A 54 -2.09 -1.63 6.36
CA VAL A 54 -0.94 -1.39 7.24
C VAL A 54 -0.30 -0.03 6.97
N ILE A 55 -0.28 0.40 5.69
CA ILE A 55 0.32 1.67 5.29
C ILE A 55 -0.69 2.85 5.31
N ALA A 56 -1.99 2.59 5.26
CA ALA A 56 -3.01 3.64 5.19
C ALA A 56 -2.89 4.71 6.29
N PRO A 57 -2.69 4.37 7.58
CA PRO A 57 -2.52 5.39 8.61
C PRO A 57 -1.25 6.22 8.46
N LEU A 58 -0.22 5.71 7.77
CA LEU A 58 0.96 6.50 7.44
C LEU A 58 0.60 7.62 6.46
N TYR A 59 -0.26 7.35 5.48
CA TYR A 59 -0.73 8.39 4.55
C TYR A 59 -1.53 9.47 5.26
N ASP A 60 -2.44 9.07 6.17
CA ASP A 60 -3.16 10.00 7.04
C ASP A 60 -2.19 10.87 7.86
N GLY A 61 -1.18 10.25 8.45
CA GLY A 61 -0.16 10.93 9.24
C GLY A 61 0.70 11.90 8.42
N LEU A 62 1.20 11.47 7.25
CA LEU A 62 1.98 12.32 6.34
C LEU A 62 1.18 13.53 5.85
N LEU A 63 -0.08 13.30 5.47
CA LEU A 63 -0.98 14.36 5.05
C LEU A 63 -1.20 15.36 6.18
N ARG A 64 -1.43 14.87 7.40
CA ARG A 64 -1.61 15.72 8.58
C ARG A 64 -0.35 16.54 8.90
N VAL A 65 0.84 15.95 8.77
CA VAL A 65 2.11 16.69 8.93
C VAL A 65 2.23 17.78 7.86
N ALA A 66 1.90 17.48 6.59
CA ALA A 66 1.93 18.49 5.53
C ALA A 66 1.00 19.67 5.86
N LEU A 67 -0.22 19.39 6.31
CA LEU A 67 -1.22 20.40 6.64
C LEU A 67 -0.86 21.21 7.89
N THR A 68 -0.23 20.61 8.90
CA THR A 68 0.09 21.30 10.15
C THR A 68 1.44 22.00 10.15
N THR A 69 2.36 21.64 9.24
CA THR A 69 3.68 22.27 9.12
C THR A 69 3.81 23.16 7.88
N GLY A 70 2.90 23.05 6.92
CA GLY A 70 2.98 23.73 5.62
C GLY A 70 4.06 23.17 4.68
N ASP A 71 4.62 21.99 4.98
CA ASP A 71 5.71 21.40 4.20
C ASP A 71 5.16 20.52 3.08
N PRO A 72 5.29 20.92 1.81
CA PRO A 72 4.73 20.19 0.67
C PRO A 72 5.39 18.82 0.42
N LYS A 73 6.57 18.56 0.99
CA LYS A 73 7.31 17.30 0.81
C LYS A 73 6.47 16.08 1.19
N TYR A 74 5.72 16.16 2.28
CA TYR A 74 4.94 15.03 2.79
C TYR A 74 3.68 14.80 1.96
N LEU A 75 3.02 15.87 1.50
CA LEU A 75 1.93 15.74 0.52
C LEU A 75 2.44 15.20 -0.81
N ALA A 76 3.63 15.62 -1.27
CA ALA A 76 4.25 15.09 -2.48
C ALA A 76 4.50 13.57 -2.37
N ALA A 77 4.87 13.07 -1.18
CA ALA A 77 4.98 11.64 -0.94
C ALA A 77 3.62 10.91 -1.03
N VAL A 78 2.56 11.46 -0.41
CA VAL A 78 1.20 10.89 -0.51
C VAL A 78 0.72 10.86 -1.96
N LEU A 79 0.96 11.93 -2.73
CA LEU A 79 0.65 11.98 -4.17
C LEU A 79 1.37 10.88 -4.95
N ARG A 80 2.64 10.61 -4.66
CA ARG A 80 3.38 9.51 -5.31
C ARG A 80 2.76 8.16 -5.00
N PHE A 81 2.42 7.87 -3.74
CA PHE A 81 1.76 6.62 -3.36
C PHE A 81 0.39 6.47 -4.03
N GLY A 82 -0.42 7.53 -4.05
CA GLY A 82 -1.70 7.54 -4.75
C GLY A 82 -1.56 7.27 -6.25
N THR A 83 -0.59 7.91 -6.89
CA THR A 83 -0.29 7.67 -8.31
C THR A 83 0.20 6.25 -8.55
N GLN A 84 1.08 5.71 -7.70
CA GLN A 84 1.59 4.33 -7.80
C GLN A 84 0.48 3.28 -7.67
N SER A 85 -0.46 3.50 -6.75
CA SER A 85 -1.62 2.62 -6.55
C SER A 85 -2.72 2.82 -7.59
N GLY A 86 -2.62 3.82 -8.47
CA GLY A 86 -3.71 4.24 -9.34
C GLY A 86 -4.92 4.75 -8.57
N TRP A 87 -4.73 5.23 -7.35
CA TRP A 87 -5.78 5.70 -6.43
C TRP A 87 -6.81 4.60 -6.07
N MET A 88 -6.42 3.32 -6.28
CA MET A 88 -7.29 2.16 -6.09
C MET A 88 -7.31 1.72 -4.62
N PRO A 89 -8.45 1.23 -4.12
CA PRO A 89 -8.52 0.39 -2.93
C PRO A 89 -7.81 -0.96 -3.15
N ASP A 90 -7.50 -1.71 -2.08
CA ASP A 90 -6.91 -3.05 -2.23
C ASP A 90 -7.96 -4.06 -2.76
N ASN A 91 -7.59 -5.33 -2.93
CA ASN A 91 -8.26 -6.28 -3.82
C ASN A 91 -9.48 -7.00 -3.22
N ARG A 92 -9.65 -7.02 -1.88
CA ARG A 92 -10.79 -7.67 -1.20
C ARG A 92 -11.98 -6.74 -1.21
N ILE A 93 -12.97 -7.04 -2.05
CA ILE A 93 -14.08 -6.13 -2.39
C ILE A 93 -14.84 -5.62 -1.16
N TYR A 94 -15.20 -6.52 -0.23
CA TYR A 94 -16.04 -6.21 0.93
C TYR A 94 -15.25 -5.92 2.20
N HIS A 95 -13.96 -6.26 2.23
CA HIS A 95 -13.15 -6.17 3.44
C HIS A 95 -12.88 -4.70 3.79
N ALA A 96 -13.22 -4.29 5.02
CA ALA A 96 -13.04 -2.91 5.47
C ALA A 96 -11.60 -2.41 5.35
N ASP A 97 -10.61 -3.25 5.66
CA ASP A 97 -9.19 -2.90 5.58
C ASP A 97 -8.80 -2.36 4.19
N ASP A 98 -9.37 -2.96 3.14
CA ASP A 98 -9.04 -2.62 1.77
C ASP A 98 -9.61 -1.26 1.32
N HIS A 99 -10.45 -0.64 2.14
CA HIS A 99 -10.98 0.71 1.93
C HIS A 99 -10.16 1.81 2.62
N ALA A 100 -9.22 1.46 3.52
CA ALA A 100 -8.55 2.40 4.41
C ALA A 100 -7.73 3.47 3.67
N VAL A 101 -7.02 3.11 2.59
CA VAL A 101 -6.27 4.09 1.78
C VAL A 101 -7.16 5.17 1.17
N GLY A 102 -8.47 4.90 1.06
CA GLY A 102 -9.46 5.86 0.60
C GLY A 102 -9.53 7.15 1.43
N HIS A 103 -9.13 7.12 2.71
CA HIS A 103 -9.05 8.34 3.54
C HIS A 103 -8.17 9.39 2.86
N ALA A 104 -6.91 9.04 2.64
CA ALA A 104 -5.92 9.94 2.07
C ALA A 104 -6.23 10.31 0.60
N TRP A 105 -6.72 9.35 -0.20
CA TRP A 105 -7.07 9.60 -1.61
C TRP A 105 -8.17 10.65 -1.75
N LEU A 106 -9.20 10.55 -0.91
CA LEU A 106 -10.32 11.48 -0.93
C LEU A 106 -9.98 12.83 -0.29
N ASP A 107 -9.12 12.87 0.72
CA ASP A 107 -8.60 14.13 1.27
C ASP A 107 -7.77 14.89 0.22
N VAL A 108 -6.92 14.18 -0.54
CA VAL A 108 -6.18 14.79 -1.68
C VAL A 108 -7.14 15.23 -2.80
N TYR A 109 -8.17 14.42 -3.11
CA TYR A 109 -9.20 14.83 -4.07
C TYR A 109 -9.90 16.12 -3.66
N SER A 110 -10.23 16.28 -2.37
CA SER A 110 -10.89 17.48 -1.87
C SER A 110 -10.10 18.78 -2.07
N MET A 111 -8.76 18.67 -2.17
CA MET A 111 -7.89 19.82 -2.45
C MET A 111 -7.96 20.27 -3.91
N ASN A 112 -8.35 19.39 -4.85
CA ASN A 112 -8.55 19.69 -6.26
C ASN A 112 -9.55 18.70 -6.89
N THR A 113 -10.81 19.07 -6.90
CA THR A 113 -11.94 18.24 -7.38
C THR A 113 -11.96 18.05 -8.91
N ASN A 114 -11.08 18.71 -9.67
CA ASN A 114 -10.95 18.51 -11.11
C ASN A 114 -10.18 17.21 -11.47
N ARG A 115 -9.63 16.53 -10.48
CA ARG A 115 -8.84 15.30 -10.65
C ARG A 115 -9.70 14.07 -10.37
N ALA A 116 -10.67 13.80 -11.27
CA ALA A 116 -11.65 12.72 -11.12
C ALA A 116 -11.04 11.34 -10.90
N GLU A 117 -9.84 11.09 -11.42
CA GLU A 117 -9.09 9.85 -11.22
C GLU A 117 -8.73 9.55 -9.76
N ARG A 118 -8.71 10.57 -8.89
CA ARG A 118 -8.46 10.41 -7.44
C ARG A 118 -9.70 9.97 -6.67
N LEU A 119 -10.89 10.15 -7.26
CA LEU A 119 -12.19 9.79 -6.69
C LEU A 119 -12.73 8.47 -7.25
N ALA A 120 -12.64 8.30 -8.57
CA ALA A 120 -13.38 7.28 -9.30
C ALA A 120 -13.14 5.85 -8.78
N PRO A 121 -11.89 5.37 -8.55
CA PRO A 121 -11.66 3.99 -8.14
C PRO A 121 -12.26 3.64 -6.76
N VAL A 122 -12.17 4.58 -5.80
CA VAL A 122 -12.74 4.41 -4.46
C VAL A 122 -14.27 4.44 -4.54
N ARG A 123 -14.81 5.39 -5.32
CA ARG A 123 -16.26 5.51 -5.54
C ARG A 123 -16.84 4.25 -6.17
N GLU A 124 -16.26 3.77 -7.26
CA GLU A 124 -16.71 2.58 -7.97
C GLU A 124 -16.70 1.34 -7.07
N ARG A 125 -15.66 1.17 -6.25
CA ARG A 125 -15.59 0.10 -5.27
C ARG A 125 -16.73 0.15 -4.27
N LEU A 126 -16.94 1.31 -3.62
CA LEU A 126 -17.97 1.45 -2.58
C LEU A 126 -19.38 1.46 -3.17
N ASP A 127 -19.57 1.98 -4.37
CA ASP A 127 -20.84 1.88 -5.11
C ASP A 127 -21.21 0.41 -5.36
N TYR A 128 -20.25 -0.42 -5.75
CA TYR A 128 -20.45 -1.85 -5.91
C TYR A 128 -20.83 -2.54 -4.60
N VAL A 129 -20.09 -2.27 -3.52
CA VAL A 129 -20.35 -2.85 -2.20
C VAL A 129 -21.75 -2.49 -1.68
N ILE A 130 -22.16 -1.23 -1.85
CA ILE A 130 -23.48 -0.74 -1.42
C ILE A 130 -24.60 -1.35 -2.28
N ALA A 131 -24.37 -1.51 -3.58
CA ALA A 131 -25.36 -2.11 -4.50
C ALA A 131 -25.53 -3.63 -4.31
N HIS A 132 -24.50 -4.31 -3.77
CA HIS A 132 -24.47 -5.77 -3.57
C HIS A 132 -24.13 -6.12 -2.11
N PRO A 133 -24.92 -5.67 -1.12
CA PRO A 133 -24.55 -5.76 0.29
C PRO A 133 -24.61 -7.22 0.78
N ILE A 134 -23.64 -7.60 1.62
CA ILE A 134 -23.72 -8.82 2.38
C ILE A 134 -24.68 -8.57 3.57
N THR A 135 -25.78 -9.32 3.62
CA THR A 135 -26.82 -9.15 4.65
C THR A 135 -26.83 -10.26 5.70
N GLU A 136 -26.04 -11.33 5.47
CA GLU A 136 -25.86 -12.43 6.42
C GLU A 136 -25.30 -11.90 7.74
N ALA A 137 -25.82 -12.39 8.86
CA ALA A 137 -25.28 -12.11 10.18
C ALA A 137 -23.99 -12.93 10.38
N LEU A 138 -22.84 -12.27 10.28
CA LEU A 138 -21.51 -12.87 10.34
C LEU A 138 -20.88 -12.62 11.72
N THR A 139 -20.15 -13.60 12.23
CA THR A 139 -19.44 -13.51 13.52
C THR A 139 -18.16 -14.32 13.44
N PHE A 140 -17.06 -13.81 13.96
CA PHE A 140 -15.80 -14.56 14.06
C PHE A 140 -16.01 -15.87 14.81
N GLY A 141 -15.44 -16.95 14.28
CA GLY A 141 -15.60 -18.31 14.82
C GLY A 141 -16.78 -19.09 14.24
N GLN A 142 -17.67 -18.44 13.48
CA GLN A 142 -18.79 -19.10 12.79
C GLN A 142 -18.48 -19.24 11.30
N LYS A 143 -18.93 -20.35 10.71
CA LYS A 143 -18.82 -20.54 9.26
C LYS A 143 -19.99 -19.83 8.58
N PRO A 144 -19.74 -18.96 7.59
CA PRO A 144 -20.79 -18.35 6.78
C PRO A 144 -21.68 -19.41 6.12
N ALA A 145 -22.98 -19.16 6.06
CA ALA A 145 -23.95 -20.05 5.40
C ALA A 145 -23.88 -19.91 3.86
N THR A 146 -23.59 -18.71 3.40
CA THR A 146 -23.51 -18.41 1.96
C THR A 146 -22.13 -18.81 1.40
N PRO A 147 -22.05 -19.68 0.36
CA PRO A 147 -20.79 -20.04 -0.26
C PRO A 147 -20.07 -18.82 -0.84
N GLY A 148 -18.75 -18.72 -0.60
CA GLY A 148 -17.92 -17.62 -1.09
C GLY A 148 -17.93 -16.37 -0.22
N VAL A 149 -18.78 -16.28 0.80
CA VAL A 149 -18.77 -15.20 1.78
C VAL A 149 -17.74 -15.49 2.88
N ALA A 150 -16.96 -14.48 3.25
CA ALA A 150 -16.04 -14.52 4.39
C ALA A 150 -16.64 -13.81 5.61
N VAL A 151 -16.21 -14.20 6.83
CA VAL A 151 -16.66 -13.53 8.06
C VAL A 151 -16.30 -12.05 8.10
N THR A 152 -15.28 -11.65 7.36
CA THR A 152 -14.79 -10.27 7.22
C THR A 152 -15.47 -9.48 6.10
N ASP A 153 -16.42 -10.06 5.39
CA ASP A 153 -17.19 -9.34 4.37
C ASP A 153 -18.26 -8.41 4.99
N ARG A 154 -18.42 -8.48 6.32
CA ARG A 154 -19.03 -7.45 7.14
C ARG A 154 -18.06 -7.03 8.24
N TRP A 155 -18.31 -5.91 8.91
CA TRP A 155 -17.41 -5.36 9.91
C TRP A 155 -17.55 -6.11 11.25
N THR A 156 -17.04 -7.35 11.30
CA THR A 156 -17.15 -8.26 12.43
C THR A 156 -16.03 -8.15 13.45
N TRP A 157 -15.14 -7.16 13.29
CA TRP A 157 -14.03 -6.86 14.20
C TRP A 157 -13.91 -5.33 14.38
N CYS A 158 -13.44 -4.91 15.55
CA CYS A 158 -13.46 -3.49 15.91
C CYS A 158 -12.55 -2.61 15.03
N ASP A 159 -11.44 -3.16 14.49
CA ASP A 159 -10.50 -2.42 13.66
C ASP A 159 -11.16 -1.88 12.38
N ALA A 160 -12.20 -2.57 11.89
CA ALA A 160 -13.00 -2.12 10.74
C ALA A 160 -13.56 -0.71 10.91
N LEU A 161 -13.77 -0.27 12.16
CA LEU A 161 -14.32 1.06 12.49
C LEU A 161 -13.31 2.21 12.29
N TYR A 162 -12.03 1.89 12.04
CA TYR A 162 -11.05 2.84 11.49
C TYR A 162 -11.02 2.78 9.97
N MET A 163 -11.07 1.56 9.42
CA MET A 163 -10.66 1.29 8.04
C MET A 163 -11.65 1.82 6.99
N ALA A 164 -12.95 1.54 7.14
CA ALA A 164 -13.95 1.92 6.13
C ALA A 164 -14.74 3.21 6.45
N PRO A 165 -15.16 3.49 7.70
CA PRO A 165 -16.04 4.61 8.02
C PRO A 165 -15.55 5.98 7.52
N PRO A 166 -14.28 6.37 7.71
CA PRO A 166 -13.80 7.67 7.25
C PRO A 166 -13.79 7.82 5.72
N THR A 167 -13.62 6.72 4.97
CA THR A 167 -13.76 6.73 3.50
C THR A 167 -15.19 7.05 3.08
N LEU A 168 -16.18 6.49 3.76
CA LEU A 168 -17.60 6.70 3.44
C LEU A 168 -18.05 8.13 3.71
N THR A 169 -17.64 8.73 4.83
CA THR A 169 -17.96 10.14 5.12
C THR A 169 -17.32 11.10 4.11
N ARG A 170 -16.09 10.80 3.66
CA ARG A 170 -15.39 11.57 2.61
C ARG A 170 -16.03 11.40 1.23
N LEU A 171 -16.52 10.20 0.89
CA LEU A 171 -17.29 9.98 -0.33
C LEU A 171 -18.60 10.78 -0.32
N HIS A 172 -19.31 10.81 0.81
CA HIS A 172 -20.48 11.66 0.97
C HIS A 172 -20.10 13.15 0.77
N ALA A 173 -19.05 13.61 1.42
CA ALA A 173 -18.57 14.99 1.28
C ALA A 173 -18.20 15.35 -0.16
N ALA A 174 -17.62 14.40 -0.91
CA ALA A 174 -17.20 14.57 -2.31
C ALA A 174 -18.37 14.54 -3.31
N THR A 175 -19.44 13.79 -3.02
CA THR A 175 -20.51 13.49 -3.99
C THR A 175 -21.88 14.04 -3.60
N GLY A 176 -22.13 14.32 -2.31
CA GLY A 176 -23.44 14.64 -1.77
C GLY A 176 -24.40 13.46 -1.66
N ASP A 177 -23.96 12.22 -1.97
CA ASP A 177 -24.83 11.05 -2.01
C ASP A 177 -25.01 10.44 -0.61
N GLN A 178 -26.25 10.42 -0.13
CA GLN A 178 -26.62 9.95 1.21
C GLN A 178 -26.39 8.44 1.41
N LYS A 179 -26.38 7.65 0.34
CA LYS A 179 -26.20 6.17 0.41
C LYS A 179 -24.94 5.75 1.18
N TYR A 180 -23.88 6.57 1.14
CA TYR A 180 -22.62 6.28 1.86
C TYR A 180 -22.81 6.40 3.36
N LEU A 181 -23.55 7.38 3.84
CA LEU A 181 -23.84 7.53 5.27
C LEU A 181 -24.85 6.50 5.77
N ASP A 182 -25.85 6.16 4.95
CA ASP A 182 -26.81 5.10 5.28
C ASP A 182 -26.12 3.73 5.43
N PHE A 183 -25.17 3.43 4.53
CA PHE A 183 -24.37 2.22 4.61
C PHE A 183 -23.44 2.23 5.84
N LEU A 184 -22.76 3.36 6.06
CA LEU A 184 -21.92 3.57 7.24
C LEU A 184 -22.67 3.31 8.53
N ASP A 185 -23.81 3.96 8.75
CA ASP A 185 -24.61 3.84 9.97
C ASP A 185 -25.05 2.39 10.22
N ARG A 186 -25.46 1.68 9.16
CA ARG A 186 -25.88 0.28 9.25
C ARG A 186 -24.73 -0.62 9.69
N GLU A 187 -23.59 -0.54 9.05
CA GLU A 187 -22.45 -1.44 9.34
C GLU A 187 -21.73 -1.05 10.65
N PHE A 188 -21.63 0.25 10.96
CA PHE A 188 -21.06 0.70 12.23
C PHE A 188 -21.88 0.23 13.42
N ARG A 189 -23.22 0.37 13.35
CA ARG A 189 -24.12 -0.11 14.41
C ARG A 189 -24.08 -1.62 14.55
N TYR A 190 -23.97 -2.35 13.45
CA TYR A 190 -23.79 -3.80 13.50
C TYR A 190 -22.55 -4.19 14.33
N THR A 191 -21.42 -3.54 14.11
CA THR A 191 -20.19 -3.78 14.88
C THR A 191 -20.33 -3.31 16.34
N TYR A 192 -20.96 -2.15 16.55
CA TYR A 192 -21.22 -1.61 17.88
C TYR A 192 -22.09 -2.57 18.70
N ASP A 193 -23.22 -3.01 18.16
CA ASP A 193 -24.15 -3.92 18.85
C ASP A 193 -23.50 -5.29 19.15
N LEU A 194 -22.56 -5.72 18.28
CA LEU A 194 -21.85 -6.97 18.44
C LEU A 194 -20.73 -6.91 19.48
N LEU A 195 -19.92 -5.84 19.49
CA LEU A 195 -18.61 -5.85 20.15
C LEU A 195 -18.45 -4.83 21.30
N TRP A 196 -19.39 -3.91 21.46
CA TRP A 196 -19.32 -2.91 22.52
C TRP A 196 -19.62 -3.49 23.89
N ASP A 197 -18.69 -3.37 24.84
CA ASP A 197 -18.94 -3.73 26.24
C ASP A 197 -19.48 -2.53 27.02
N GLN A 198 -20.74 -2.64 27.44
CA GLN A 198 -21.47 -1.57 28.14
C GLN A 198 -20.89 -1.24 29.53
N GLU A 199 -20.23 -2.19 30.17
CA GLU A 199 -19.64 -2.00 31.50
C GLU A 199 -18.28 -1.30 31.42
N GLU A 200 -17.40 -1.82 30.57
CA GLU A 200 -16.02 -1.35 30.46
C GLU A 200 -15.87 -0.15 29.51
N LYS A 201 -16.90 0.15 28.68
CA LYS A 201 -16.88 1.21 27.66
C LYS A 201 -15.73 1.07 26.67
N LEU A 202 -15.46 -0.16 26.27
CA LEU A 202 -14.43 -0.58 25.33
C LEU A 202 -14.98 -1.62 24.35
N PHE A 203 -14.30 -1.80 23.23
CA PHE A 203 -14.65 -2.81 22.24
C PHE A 203 -13.83 -4.09 22.43
N PHE A 204 -14.49 -5.25 22.43
CA PHE A 204 -13.80 -6.49 22.12
C PHE A 204 -13.24 -6.43 20.70
N ARG A 205 -12.11 -7.09 20.45
CA ARG A 205 -11.55 -7.15 19.09
C ARG A 205 -12.51 -7.81 18.11
N ASP A 206 -13.06 -8.94 18.49
CA ASP A 206 -14.12 -9.70 17.81
C ASP A 206 -14.80 -10.66 18.78
N ALA A 207 -15.85 -11.34 18.35
CA ALA A 207 -16.65 -12.23 19.20
C ALA A 207 -15.87 -13.41 19.80
N SER A 208 -14.73 -13.80 19.23
CA SER A 208 -13.88 -14.85 19.79
C SER A 208 -13.22 -14.47 21.12
N PHE A 209 -13.34 -13.19 21.53
CA PHE A 209 -12.78 -12.68 22.78
C PHE A 209 -13.78 -12.55 23.93
N PHE A 210 -15.07 -12.78 23.74
CA PHE A 210 -16.10 -12.57 24.77
C PHE A 210 -15.82 -13.37 26.05
N ASP A 211 -15.42 -14.62 25.90
CA ASP A 211 -15.15 -15.52 27.03
C ASP A 211 -13.66 -15.60 27.42
N LYS A 212 -12.80 -14.95 26.66
CA LYS A 212 -11.36 -14.95 26.95
C LYS A 212 -11.04 -14.04 28.13
N LYS A 213 -10.10 -14.49 28.95
CA LYS A 213 -9.54 -13.72 30.06
C LYS A 213 -8.03 -13.61 29.93
N THR A 214 -7.49 -12.52 30.46
CA THR A 214 -6.05 -12.37 30.67
C THR A 214 -5.55 -13.35 31.74
N PRO A 215 -4.23 -13.54 31.89
CA PRO A 215 -3.67 -14.36 32.97
C PRO A 215 -4.16 -13.94 34.38
N ASN A 216 -4.44 -12.65 34.58
CA ASN A 216 -4.96 -12.11 35.84
C ASN A 216 -6.51 -12.11 35.94
N GLY A 217 -7.19 -12.82 35.04
CA GLY A 217 -8.65 -13.00 35.05
C GLY A 217 -9.48 -11.82 34.56
N LYS A 218 -8.86 -10.80 33.94
CA LYS A 218 -9.58 -9.65 33.38
C LYS A 218 -10.15 -9.95 31.99
N LYS A 219 -11.18 -9.21 31.56
CA LYS A 219 -11.62 -9.19 30.16
C LYS A 219 -10.47 -8.73 29.25
N VAL A 220 -10.38 -9.27 28.03
CA VAL A 220 -9.30 -8.91 27.09
C VAL A 220 -9.74 -7.75 26.23
N PHE A 221 -9.27 -6.55 26.54
CA PHE A 221 -9.40 -5.37 25.71
C PHE A 221 -8.05 -4.92 25.18
N TRP A 222 -7.89 -5.06 23.88
CA TRP A 222 -6.65 -4.76 23.19
C TRP A 222 -6.49 -3.25 22.92
N SER A 223 -5.34 -2.68 23.32
CA SER A 223 -5.06 -1.26 23.22
C SER A 223 -5.17 -0.76 21.78
N ARG A 224 -4.45 -1.39 20.82
CA ARG A 224 -4.51 -0.98 19.42
C ARG A 224 -5.91 -1.18 18.82
N GLY A 225 -6.61 -2.27 19.13
CA GLY A 225 -7.99 -2.48 18.68
C GLY A 225 -8.91 -1.32 19.07
N ASN A 226 -8.87 -0.91 20.34
CA ASN A 226 -9.60 0.25 20.81
C ASN A 226 -9.04 1.59 20.30
N GLY A 227 -7.73 1.65 20.05
CA GLY A 227 -7.08 2.78 19.39
C GLY A 227 -7.59 3.01 17.97
N TRP A 228 -7.80 1.92 17.23
CA TRP A 228 -8.44 1.99 15.89
C TRP A 228 -9.82 2.61 15.98
N VAL A 229 -10.69 2.12 16.86
CA VAL A 229 -12.05 2.67 17.00
C VAL A 229 -12.01 4.15 17.39
N TYR A 230 -11.17 4.50 18.36
CA TYR A 230 -11.08 5.85 18.88
C TYR A 230 -10.55 6.85 17.84
N GLY A 231 -9.48 6.46 17.10
CA GLY A 231 -8.95 7.26 15.99
C GLY A 231 -9.93 7.32 14.81
N GLY A 232 -10.59 6.21 14.49
CA GLY A 232 -11.61 6.13 13.44
C GLY A 232 -12.80 7.06 13.69
N LEU A 233 -13.27 7.14 14.94
CA LEU A 233 -14.32 8.10 15.33
C LEU A 233 -13.90 9.55 15.07
N CYS A 234 -12.66 9.92 15.34
CA CYS A 234 -12.16 11.26 15.05
C CYS A 234 -12.19 11.55 13.55
N LEU A 235 -11.60 10.65 12.73
CA LEU A 235 -11.53 10.82 11.27
C LEU A 235 -12.92 10.81 10.60
N LEU A 236 -13.85 10.02 11.13
CA LEU A 236 -15.25 10.00 10.70
C LEU A 236 -15.94 11.34 11.01
N LEU A 237 -15.82 11.81 12.27
CA LEU A 237 -16.48 13.04 12.73
C LEU A 237 -15.94 14.31 12.06
N GLU A 238 -14.72 14.28 11.50
CA GLU A 238 -14.15 15.41 10.75
C GLU A 238 -14.98 15.77 9.50
N THR A 239 -15.52 14.76 8.85
CA THR A 239 -16.23 14.95 7.55
C THR A 239 -17.70 14.58 7.59
N LEU A 240 -18.21 13.99 8.69
CA LEU A 240 -19.63 13.75 8.90
C LEU A 240 -20.34 15.10 9.06
N PRO A 241 -21.41 15.41 8.31
CA PRO A 241 -22.13 16.68 8.44
C PRO A 241 -22.58 16.96 9.87
N ALA A 242 -22.49 18.23 10.29
CA ALA A 242 -22.88 18.65 11.65
C ALA A 242 -24.34 18.32 11.96
N GLU A 243 -25.22 18.44 10.94
CA GLU A 243 -26.67 18.21 11.06
C GLU A 243 -27.07 16.74 10.85
N HIS A 244 -26.10 15.83 10.66
CA HIS A 244 -26.44 14.42 10.40
C HIS A 244 -27.13 13.80 11.63
N PRO A 245 -28.28 13.11 11.47
CA PRO A 245 -29.10 12.64 12.60
C PRO A 245 -28.35 11.71 13.57
N THR A 246 -27.37 10.97 13.08
CA THR A 246 -26.60 10.00 13.91
C THR A 246 -25.31 10.59 14.48
N ARG A 247 -24.96 11.84 14.16
CA ARG A 247 -23.73 12.47 14.66
C ARG A 247 -23.63 12.41 16.18
N GLY A 248 -24.73 12.69 16.89
CA GLY A 248 -24.79 12.63 18.35
C GLY A 248 -24.45 11.23 18.93
N PHE A 249 -24.75 10.16 18.20
CA PHE A 249 -24.34 8.81 18.59
C PHE A 249 -22.82 8.65 18.57
N TYR A 250 -22.15 9.08 17.50
CA TYR A 250 -20.68 8.97 17.38
C TYR A 250 -19.95 9.87 18.39
N GLU A 251 -20.45 11.07 18.63
CA GLU A 251 -19.89 11.99 19.65
C GLU A 251 -20.05 11.45 21.07
N ASN A 252 -21.20 10.84 21.39
CA ASN A 252 -21.41 10.23 22.70
C ASN A 252 -20.54 8.98 22.88
N LEU A 253 -20.42 8.12 21.86
CA LEU A 253 -19.53 6.96 21.90
C LEU A 253 -18.07 7.40 22.10
N PHE A 254 -17.62 8.42 21.38
CA PHE A 254 -16.28 9.02 21.57
C PHE A 254 -16.07 9.47 23.02
N LYS A 255 -17.03 10.18 23.61
CA LYS A 255 -16.96 10.65 25.02
C LYS A 255 -16.96 9.51 26.01
N GLU A 256 -17.77 8.46 25.82
CA GLU A 256 -17.79 7.29 26.69
C GLU A 256 -16.46 6.53 26.64
N MET A 257 -15.91 6.28 25.44
CA MET A 257 -14.58 5.68 25.28
C MET A 257 -13.49 6.52 25.92
N THR A 258 -13.58 7.86 25.82
CA THR A 258 -12.58 8.76 26.39
C THR A 258 -12.40 8.51 27.91
N VAL A 259 -13.48 8.25 28.63
CA VAL A 259 -13.42 7.98 30.08
C VAL A 259 -12.64 6.70 30.36
N ALA A 260 -12.95 5.62 29.63
CA ALA A 260 -12.28 4.32 29.80
C ALA A 260 -10.81 4.37 29.36
N VAL A 261 -10.54 5.02 28.24
CA VAL A 261 -9.17 5.23 27.71
C VAL A 261 -8.32 6.00 28.72
N LEU A 262 -8.85 7.10 29.27
CA LEU A 262 -8.11 7.90 30.27
C LEU A 262 -7.84 7.10 31.55
N ALA A 263 -8.79 6.29 32.02
CA ALA A 263 -8.62 5.45 33.20
C ALA A 263 -7.52 4.40 33.05
N ALA A 264 -7.26 3.93 31.81
CA ALA A 264 -6.23 2.94 31.50
C ALA A 264 -4.82 3.56 31.26
N GLN A 265 -4.68 4.91 31.24
CA GLN A 265 -3.38 5.57 31.04
C GLN A 265 -2.45 5.28 32.22
N GLN A 266 -1.21 4.83 31.93
CA GLN A 266 -0.24 4.54 32.97
C GLN A 266 0.59 5.78 33.36
N ALA A 267 1.38 5.67 34.45
CA ALA A 267 2.14 6.77 34.98
C ALA A 267 3.19 7.36 34.02
N ASP A 268 3.74 6.54 33.10
CA ASP A 268 4.64 6.96 32.02
C ASP A 268 3.91 7.67 30.85
N GLY A 269 2.60 7.85 30.96
CA GLY A 269 1.76 8.50 29.96
C GLY A 269 1.26 7.58 28.85
N LEU A 270 1.75 6.35 28.77
CA LEU A 270 1.43 5.40 27.70
C LEU A 270 0.38 4.37 28.14
N TRP A 271 -0.19 3.68 27.17
CA TRP A 271 -1.07 2.54 27.38
C TRP A 271 -0.32 1.24 27.11
N ARG A 272 -0.74 0.18 27.81
CA ARG A 272 -0.20 -1.16 27.64
C ARG A 272 -1.01 -1.92 26.56
N PRO A 273 -0.46 -2.97 25.94
CA PRO A 273 -1.20 -3.78 24.98
C PRO A 273 -2.55 -4.30 25.50
N SER A 274 -2.62 -4.67 26.78
CA SER A 274 -3.84 -5.05 27.50
C SER A 274 -4.31 -3.89 28.37
N LEU A 275 -5.47 -3.29 28.04
CA LEU A 275 -5.95 -2.08 28.73
C LEU A 275 -6.33 -2.32 30.19
N LEU A 276 -6.99 -3.47 30.49
CA LEU A 276 -7.44 -3.79 31.84
C LEU A 276 -6.45 -4.64 32.63
N ASP A 277 -5.38 -5.10 31.99
CA ASP A 277 -4.32 -5.90 32.62
C ASP A 277 -2.94 -5.41 32.18
N PRO A 278 -2.52 -4.22 32.65
CA PRO A 278 -1.26 -3.63 32.26
C PRO A 278 -0.02 -4.43 32.71
N GLU A 279 -0.17 -5.33 33.69
CA GLU A 279 0.90 -6.18 34.19
C GLU A 279 1.20 -7.36 33.26
N GLN A 280 0.23 -7.76 32.42
CA GLN A 280 0.41 -8.84 31.45
C GLN A 280 1.59 -8.56 30.50
N ILE A 281 1.71 -7.31 30.02
CA ILE A 281 2.80 -6.83 29.18
C ILE A 281 3.13 -5.40 29.64
N PRO A 282 4.07 -5.21 30.59
CA PRO A 282 4.28 -3.93 31.28
C PRO A 282 5.05 -2.90 30.45
N LEU A 283 5.09 -3.06 29.12
CA LEU A 283 5.71 -2.10 28.20
C LEU A 283 4.66 -1.19 27.56
N GLY A 284 4.96 0.10 27.49
CA GLY A 284 4.13 1.06 26.76
C GLY A 284 4.15 0.76 25.27
N GLU A 285 2.98 0.55 24.68
CA GLU A 285 2.78 0.23 23.28
C GLU A 285 2.52 1.50 22.47
N THR A 286 3.24 1.70 21.37
CA THR A 286 3.24 2.96 20.63
C THR A 286 1.96 3.22 19.85
N SER A 287 1.44 2.23 19.10
CA SER A 287 0.33 2.48 18.17
C SER A 287 -0.97 2.82 18.89
N GLY A 288 -1.39 2.02 19.86
CA GLY A 288 -2.57 2.31 20.68
C GLY A 288 -2.42 3.62 21.45
N SER A 289 -1.24 3.85 22.06
CA SER A 289 -0.96 5.11 22.77
C SER A 289 -1.03 6.33 21.86
N ALA A 290 -0.55 6.21 20.62
CA ALA A 290 -0.58 7.30 19.65
C ALA A 290 -2.02 7.61 19.20
N PHE A 291 -2.84 6.58 18.90
CA PHE A 291 -4.24 6.81 18.56
C PHE A 291 -5.05 7.41 19.70
N PHE A 292 -4.80 6.98 20.95
CA PHE A 292 -5.45 7.61 22.10
C PHE A 292 -4.99 9.06 22.30
N THR A 293 -3.70 9.34 22.11
CA THR A 293 -3.17 10.73 22.19
C THR A 293 -3.77 11.59 21.08
N PHE A 294 -3.86 11.06 19.84
CA PHE A 294 -4.51 11.69 18.71
C PHE A 294 -5.94 12.05 19.04
N GLY A 295 -6.75 11.09 19.48
CA GLY A 295 -8.16 11.33 19.74
C GLY A 295 -8.40 12.28 20.92
N LEU A 296 -7.61 12.19 22.00
CA LEU A 296 -7.71 13.14 23.12
C LEU A 296 -7.40 14.57 22.67
N ALA A 297 -6.32 14.77 21.92
CA ALA A 297 -5.93 16.10 21.41
C ALA A 297 -6.95 16.61 20.39
N TRP A 298 -7.43 15.74 19.48
CA TRP A 298 -8.47 16.04 18.51
C TRP A 298 -9.77 16.47 19.21
N GLY A 299 -10.20 15.74 20.24
CA GLY A 299 -11.40 16.06 21.01
C GLY A 299 -11.33 17.44 21.68
N VAL A 300 -10.15 17.83 22.20
CA VAL A 300 -9.91 19.18 22.71
C VAL A 300 -9.97 20.23 21.61
N ASN A 301 -9.35 19.97 20.45
CA ASN A 301 -9.32 20.89 19.33
C ASN A 301 -10.73 21.15 18.72
N HIS A 302 -11.62 20.16 18.82
CA HIS A 302 -12.99 20.24 18.29
C HIS A 302 -14.06 20.56 19.37
N GLY A 303 -13.64 20.89 20.60
CA GLY A 303 -14.56 21.30 21.67
C GLY A 303 -15.41 20.18 22.26
N LEU A 304 -15.14 18.92 21.93
CA LEU A 304 -15.83 17.76 22.51
C LEU A 304 -15.31 17.41 23.91
N LEU A 305 -14.06 17.78 24.21
CA LEU A 305 -13.38 17.56 25.49
C LEU A 305 -12.90 18.90 26.09
N GLU A 306 -13.10 19.07 27.40
CA GLU A 306 -12.65 20.23 28.13
C GLU A 306 -11.12 20.26 28.25
N ARG A 307 -10.48 21.31 27.73
CA ARG A 307 -9.01 21.41 27.71
C ARG A 307 -8.38 21.28 29.09
N GLU A 308 -8.91 21.98 30.10
CA GLU A 308 -8.38 22.01 31.45
C GLU A 308 -8.33 20.61 32.08
N LYS A 309 -9.29 19.78 31.77
CA LYS A 309 -9.42 18.40 32.26
C LYS A 309 -8.49 17.42 31.55
N TYR A 310 -8.40 17.50 30.24
CA TYR A 310 -7.74 16.46 29.43
C TYR A 310 -6.31 16.82 29.01
N TRP A 311 -5.97 18.10 28.93
CA TRP A 311 -4.63 18.53 28.50
C TRP A 311 -3.46 17.94 29.31
N PRO A 312 -3.53 17.84 30.66
CA PRO A 312 -2.45 17.21 31.43
C PRO A 312 -2.19 15.74 31.01
N ALA A 313 -3.24 14.98 30.64
CA ALA A 313 -3.09 13.60 30.18
C ALA A 313 -2.48 13.55 28.77
N ILE A 314 -2.86 14.47 27.89
CA ILE A 314 -2.32 14.61 26.53
C ILE A 314 -0.81 14.91 26.59
N VAL A 315 -0.40 15.84 27.47
CA VAL A 315 1.02 16.20 27.65
C VAL A 315 1.83 15.01 28.15
N ARG A 316 1.30 14.26 29.14
CA ARG A 316 1.97 13.03 29.61
C ARG A 316 2.10 11.99 28.50
N ALA A 317 1.02 11.79 27.72
CA ALA A 317 1.01 10.84 26.61
C ALA A 317 2.03 11.20 25.54
N TRP A 318 2.06 12.47 25.14
CA TRP A 318 3.03 12.95 24.15
C TRP A 318 4.48 12.79 24.63
N ASN A 319 4.77 13.15 25.88
CA ASN A 319 6.09 12.96 26.46
C ASN A 319 6.47 11.46 26.53
N GLY A 320 5.52 10.59 26.83
CA GLY A 320 5.71 9.14 26.78
C GLY A 320 6.02 8.66 25.35
N LEU A 321 5.29 9.13 24.35
CA LEU A 321 5.51 8.79 22.93
C LEU A 321 6.89 9.24 22.45
N LEU A 322 7.39 10.40 22.89
CA LEU A 322 8.74 10.85 22.53
C LEU A 322 9.82 9.86 22.99
N THR A 323 9.61 9.09 24.06
CA THR A 323 10.55 8.05 24.51
C THR A 323 10.58 6.83 23.57
N ARG A 324 9.65 6.73 22.62
CA ARG A 324 9.54 5.64 21.64
C ARG A 324 10.21 5.97 20.32
N VAL A 325 10.71 7.20 20.16
CA VAL A 325 11.37 7.68 18.95
C VAL A 325 12.88 7.71 19.15
N LYS A 326 13.61 7.01 18.28
CA LYS A 326 15.08 7.06 18.28
C LYS A 326 15.59 8.41 17.73
N PRO A 327 16.85 8.78 18.00
CA PRO A 327 17.41 10.05 17.54
C PRO A 327 17.35 10.29 16.03
N ASP A 328 17.37 9.21 15.23
CA ASP A 328 17.27 9.24 13.76
C ASP A 328 15.83 9.41 13.25
N GLY A 329 14.82 9.29 14.13
CA GLY A 329 13.41 9.38 13.78
C GLY A 329 12.66 8.04 13.73
N TYR A 330 13.37 6.92 13.95
CA TYR A 330 12.72 5.60 14.03
C TYR A 330 11.69 5.54 15.15
N VAL A 331 10.46 5.16 14.82
CA VAL A 331 9.36 4.96 15.78
C VAL A 331 9.28 3.47 16.13
N GLY A 332 9.71 3.13 17.34
CA GLY A 332 9.77 1.77 17.86
C GLY A 332 8.62 1.41 18.79
N TYR A 333 8.73 0.24 19.43
CA TYR A 333 7.75 -0.28 20.38
C TYR A 333 6.32 -0.38 19.80
N VAL A 334 6.19 -0.61 18.51
CA VAL A 334 4.92 -0.87 17.86
C VAL A 334 4.67 -2.36 17.87
N GLN A 335 3.58 -2.79 18.50
CA GLN A 335 3.19 -4.20 18.49
C GLN A 335 3.02 -4.68 17.03
N PRO A 336 3.60 -5.83 16.63
CA PRO A 336 3.42 -6.42 15.30
C PRO A 336 1.94 -6.68 14.95
N ILE A 337 1.67 -6.94 13.68
CA ILE A 337 0.31 -7.29 13.21
C ILE A 337 -0.21 -8.45 14.05
N GLY A 338 -1.44 -8.30 14.57
CA GLY A 338 -2.08 -9.28 15.44
C GLY A 338 -3.51 -8.89 15.76
N ALA A 339 -4.18 -9.70 16.59
CA ALA A 339 -5.58 -9.52 16.96
C ALA A 339 -5.80 -9.43 18.48
N ALA A 340 -4.72 -9.40 19.26
CA ALA A 340 -4.76 -9.43 20.74
C ALA A 340 -3.52 -8.75 21.32
N PRO A 341 -3.51 -8.45 22.63
CA PRO A 341 -2.28 -8.06 23.32
C PRO A 341 -1.16 -9.06 23.09
N ASP A 342 -0.01 -8.61 22.64
CA ASP A 342 1.16 -9.44 22.36
C ASP A 342 2.47 -8.68 22.64
N GLN A 343 3.59 -9.42 22.63
CA GLN A 343 4.90 -8.90 22.92
C GLN A 343 5.36 -7.87 21.88
N LEU A 344 6.16 -6.95 22.33
CA LEU A 344 6.77 -5.89 21.53
C LEU A 344 8.18 -5.59 22.00
N SER A 345 8.97 -4.93 21.18
CA SER A 345 10.35 -4.55 21.49
C SER A 345 10.66 -3.15 20.97
N ALA A 346 11.80 -2.62 21.39
CA ALA A 346 12.29 -1.32 20.91
C ALA A 346 12.50 -1.28 19.39
N ASP A 347 12.74 -2.43 18.78
CA ASP A 347 12.99 -2.56 17.33
C ASP A 347 11.76 -3.02 16.54
N SER A 348 10.63 -3.29 17.21
CA SER A 348 9.38 -3.59 16.51
C SER A 348 8.75 -2.30 15.97
N ARG A 349 8.49 -2.28 14.65
CA ARG A 349 7.86 -1.16 13.94
C ARG A 349 6.79 -1.64 12.98
N GLN A 350 5.85 -0.75 12.68
CA GLN A 350 4.86 -0.92 11.61
C GLN A 350 4.48 0.47 11.08
N ASP A 351 4.05 0.54 9.83
CA ASP A 351 3.69 1.80 9.17
C ASP A 351 2.54 2.50 9.89
N TYR A 352 1.54 1.74 10.34
CA TYR A 352 0.43 2.29 11.14
C TYR A 352 0.88 2.92 12.47
N GLY A 353 1.94 2.40 13.09
CA GLY A 353 2.46 2.98 14.33
C GLY A 353 3.10 4.34 14.11
N THR A 354 3.89 4.48 13.04
CA THR A 354 4.43 5.78 12.62
C THR A 354 3.30 6.73 12.23
N GLY A 355 2.32 6.28 11.44
CA GLY A 355 1.17 7.08 11.04
C GLY A 355 0.39 7.64 12.23
N ALA A 356 0.05 6.78 13.20
CA ALA A 356 -0.64 7.19 14.43
C ALA A 356 0.20 8.21 15.24
N PHE A 357 1.52 8.02 15.32
CA PHE A 357 2.43 8.97 15.97
C PHE A 357 2.40 10.35 15.29
N LEU A 358 2.43 10.38 13.96
CA LEU A 358 2.35 11.62 13.16
C LEU A 358 1.00 12.33 13.37
N LEU A 359 -0.11 11.58 13.40
CA LEU A 359 -1.45 12.10 13.70
C LEU A 359 -1.48 12.73 15.11
N ALA A 360 -0.97 12.01 16.13
CA ALA A 360 -0.94 12.46 17.51
C ALA A 360 -0.18 13.76 17.66
N GLY A 361 1.05 13.84 17.16
CA GLY A 361 1.89 15.04 17.29
C GLY A 361 1.33 16.23 16.52
N SER A 362 0.69 16.00 15.38
CA SER A 362 0.03 17.05 14.60
C SER A 362 -1.15 17.66 15.36
N GLU A 363 -1.97 16.84 16.04
CA GLU A 363 -3.08 17.35 16.84
C GLU A 363 -2.61 18.01 18.14
N VAL A 364 -1.54 17.53 18.76
CA VAL A 364 -0.89 18.22 19.90
C VAL A 364 -0.36 19.60 19.46
N LEU A 365 0.27 19.69 18.29
CA LEU A 365 0.75 20.96 17.73
C LEU A 365 -0.41 21.94 17.48
N ARG A 366 -1.54 21.44 16.95
CA ARG A 366 -2.76 22.21 16.74
C ARG A 366 -3.34 22.71 18.07
N ALA A 367 -3.39 21.85 19.09
CA ALA A 367 -3.86 22.21 20.43
C ALA A 367 -3.00 23.29 21.10
N LEU A 368 -1.73 23.41 20.73
CA LEU A 368 -0.84 24.50 21.16
C LEU A 368 -1.04 25.80 20.36
N GLY A 369 -1.93 25.83 19.36
CA GLY A 369 -2.12 26.98 18.47
C GLY A 369 -0.93 27.24 17.55
N ALA A 370 -0.08 26.22 17.31
CA ALA A 370 1.18 26.37 16.58
C ALA A 370 1.18 25.65 15.21
N ALA A 371 0.06 25.08 14.81
CA ALA A 371 -0.11 24.53 13.47
C ALA A 371 -0.12 25.66 12.41
N ALA A 372 0.51 25.42 11.27
CA ALA A 372 0.49 26.35 10.15
C ALA A 372 -0.94 26.57 9.62
N THR A 373 -1.24 27.81 9.25
CA THR A 373 -2.42 28.10 8.43
C THR A 373 -2.03 27.91 6.97
N VAL A 374 -2.64 26.94 6.30
CA VAL A 374 -2.23 26.49 4.97
C VAL A 374 -3.40 26.66 3.98
N ASP A 375 -3.10 27.25 2.83
CA ASP A 375 -3.96 27.14 1.66
C ASP A 375 -3.74 25.76 1.02
N HIS A 376 -4.79 24.92 1.01
CA HIS A 376 -4.72 23.54 0.52
C HIS A 376 -4.39 23.46 -0.96
N GLY A 377 -4.94 24.39 -1.78
CA GLY A 377 -4.66 24.43 -3.22
C GLY A 377 -3.20 24.80 -3.51
N ALA A 378 -2.68 25.80 -2.79
CA ALA A 378 -1.29 26.22 -2.91
C ALA A 378 -0.32 25.11 -2.44
N LEU A 379 -0.64 24.44 -1.33
CA LEU A 379 0.15 23.32 -0.83
C LEU A 379 0.17 22.15 -1.84
N LEU A 380 -0.99 21.81 -2.41
CA LEU A 380 -1.10 20.77 -3.44
C LEU A 380 -0.28 21.14 -4.68
N ALA A 381 -0.41 22.36 -5.18
CA ALA A 381 0.36 22.81 -6.35
C ALA A 381 1.88 22.76 -6.09
N ALA A 382 2.32 23.12 -4.88
CA ALA A 382 3.72 23.01 -4.49
C ALA A 382 4.19 21.54 -4.44
N ALA A 383 3.38 20.64 -3.91
CA ALA A 383 3.67 19.21 -3.85
C ALA A 383 3.72 18.56 -5.26
N GLU A 384 2.77 18.90 -6.14
CA GLU A 384 2.76 18.45 -7.54
C GLU A 384 3.99 18.97 -8.29
N LYS A 385 4.39 20.23 -8.05
CA LYS A 385 5.61 20.80 -8.60
C LYS A 385 6.87 20.07 -8.15
N LEU A 386 6.99 19.75 -6.85
CA LEU A 386 8.12 18.96 -6.34
C LEU A 386 8.23 17.60 -7.04
N ASN A 387 7.12 16.90 -7.26
CA ASN A 387 7.12 15.64 -7.97
C ASN A 387 7.48 15.80 -9.46
N ALA A 388 6.99 16.84 -10.13
CA ALA A 388 7.28 17.11 -11.53
C ALA A 388 8.73 17.54 -11.79
N GLU A 389 9.36 18.22 -10.83
CA GLU A 389 10.75 18.68 -10.89
C GLU A 389 11.75 17.63 -10.40
N ASP A 390 11.28 16.54 -9.79
CA ASP A 390 12.14 15.46 -9.27
C ASP A 390 12.77 14.68 -10.43
N LYS A 391 14.03 14.98 -10.71
CA LYS A 391 14.87 14.33 -11.73
C LYS A 391 15.73 13.20 -11.16
N THR A 392 15.49 12.79 -9.92
CA THR A 392 16.28 11.76 -9.27
C THR A 392 16.03 10.41 -9.97
N PRO A 393 17.09 9.76 -10.48
CA PRO A 393 16.98 8.40 -11.02
C PRO A 393 16.48 7.43 -9.96
N ARG A 394 15.48 6.63 -10.31
CA ARG A 394 14.95 5.59 -9.41
C ARG A 394 14.28 4.48 -10.20
N ALA A 395 14.19 3.32 -9.60
CA ALA A 395 13.28 2.28 -10.04
C ALA A 395 11.85 2.61 -9.58
N TYR A 396 10.87 2.40 -10.46
CA TYR A 396 9.51 2.86 -10.25
C TYR A 396 8.52 1.90 -10.91
N ALA A 397 7.39 1.62 -10.27
CA ALA A 397 6.28 0.89 -10.85
C ALA A 397 4.96 1.50 -10.39
N ARG A 398 3.94 1.47 -11.25
CA ARG A 398 2.60 1.96 -10.93
C ARG A 398 1.51 1.21 -11.67
N LEU A 399 0.31 1.19 -11.09
CA LEU A 399 -0.94 0.89 -11.78
C LEU A 399 -1.41 2.12 -12.55
N VAL A 400 -2.04 1.91 -13.70
CA VAL A 400 -2.49 2.97 -14.61
C VAL A 400 -3.96 2.77 -14.98
N PRO A 401 -4.89 2.92 -14.03
CA PRO A 401 -6.32 2.72 -14.30
C PRO A 401 -6.86 3.73 -15.33
N GLU A 402 -6.27 4.92 -15.40
CA GLU A 402 -6.63 5.94 -16.36
C GLU A 402 -6.32 5.58 -17.83
N ARG A 403 -5.48 4.54 -18.06
CA ARG A 403 -5.23 3.93 -19.38
C ARG A 403 -5.54 2.44 -19.32
N LYS A 404 -6.81 2.09 -19.15
CA LYS A 404 -7.33 0.72 -19.28
C LYS A 404 -6.65 -0.29 -18.35
N ASP A 405 -6.37 0.12 -17.11
CA ASP A 405 -5.78 -0.69 -16.05
C ASP A 405 -4.39 -1.25 -16.40
N ASP A 406 -3.58 -0.55 -17.17
CA ASP A 406 -2.20 -0.96 -17.41
C ASP A 406 -1.40 -1.06 -16.09
N LEU A 407 -0.31 -1.83 -16.11
CA LEU A 407 0.77 -1.73 -15.13
C LEU A 407 2.05 -1.37 -15.87
N ALA A 408 2.71 -0.30 -15.45
CA ALA A 408 3.95 0.18 -16.06
C ALA A 408 5.07 0.25 -15.04
N TRP A 409 6.30 -0.03 -15.48
CA TRP A 409 7.49 0.06 -14.63
C TRP A 409 8.71 0.54 -15.40
N GLU A 410 9.62 1.19 -14.67
CA GLU A 410 10.82 1.79 -15.25
C GLU A 410 11.98 1.88 -14.27
N ASN A 411 13.15 2.18 -14.79
CA ASN A 411 14.29 2.68 -14.03
C ASN A 411 15.02 3.79 -14.81
N ASP A 412 16.29 4.01 -14.49
CA ASP A 412 17.12 5.02 -15.19
C ASP A 412 17.51 4.63 -16.63
N LYS A 413 17.21 3.43 -17.10
CA LYS A 413 17.63 2.92 -18.42
C LYS A 413 16.47 2.53 -19.32
N VAL A 414 15.42 1.94 -18.78
CA VAL A 414 14.34 1.25 -19.52
C VAL A 414 12.99 1.51 -18.90
N ALA A 415 11.94 1.43 -19.71
CA ALA A 415 10.57 1.44 -19.25
C ALA A 415 9.74 0.37 -19.99
N PHE A 416 8.72 -0.15 -19.32
CA PHE A 416 7.91 -1.26 -19.79
C PHE A 416 6.45 -1.08 -19.39
N ARG A 417 5.56 -1.84 -20.05
CA ARG A 417 4.13 -1.90 -19.74
C ARG A 417 3.59 -3.32 -19.94
N VAL A 418 2.60 -3.70 -19.14
CA VAL A 418 1.70 -4.83 -19.37
C VAL A 418 0.25 -4.37 -19.28
N TYR A 419 -0.65 -5.08 -19.96
CA TYR A 419 -2.01 -4.65 -20.20
C TYR A 419 -2.98 -5.21 -19.17
N GLY A 420 -3.90 -4.36 -18.72
CA GLY A 420 -4.83 -4.63 -17.66
C GLY A 420 -6.20 -5.17 -18.07
N PRO A 421 -7.05 -5.49 -17.09
CA PRO A 421 -8.34 -6.14 -17.30
C PRO A 421 -9.30 -5.39 -18.23
N ALA A 422 -9.23 -4.06 -18.29
CA ALA A 422 -10.08 -3.27 -19.19
C ALA A 422 -9.74 -3.42 -20.69
N LEU A 423 -8.62 -4.08 -21.03
CA LEU A 423 -8.25 -4.46 -22.40
C LEU A 423 -8.52 -5.93 -22.71
N ARG A 424 -9.10 -6.69 -21.79
CA ARG A 424 -9.37 -8.12 -21.97
C ARG A 424 -10.20 -8.38 -23.23
N SER A 425 -9.81 -9.39 -23.98
CA SER A 425 -10.38 -9.72 -25.32
C SER A 425 -10.25 -8.58 -26.34
N GLY A 426 -9.35 -7.64 -26.08
CA GLY A 426 -9.01 -6.51 -26.96
C GLY A 426 -7.88 -6.83 -27.94
N PRO A 427 -7.22 -5.80 -28.50
CA PRO A 427 -6.13 -5.97 -29.48
C PRO A 427 -4.80 -6.39 -28.84
N GLU A 428 -4.68 -6.40 -27.52
CA GLU A 428 -3.46 -6.67 -26.75
C GLU A 428 -3.74 -7.69 -25.65
N ASP A 429 -2.74 -8.53 -25.32
CA ASP A 429 -2.86 -9.57 -24.30
C ASP A 429 -1.71 -9.52 -23.26
N SER A 430 -1.08 -10.63 -22.89
CA SER A 430 -0.07 -10.72 -21.83
C SER A 430 1.37 -10.49 -22.28
N GLY A 431 1.61 -9.92 -23.45
CA GLY A 431 2.94 -9.52 -23.92
C GLY A 431 3.49 -8.34 -23.11
N ILE A 432 4.83 -8.21 -23.07
CA ILE A 432 5.51 -7.09 -22.41
C ILE A 432 5.87 -6.03 -23.44
N ASP A 433 5.38 -4.82 -23.22
CA ASP A 433 5.63 -3.66 -24.04
C ASP A 433 6.94 -2.93 -23.62
N VAL A 434 7.54 -2.20 -24.57
CA VAL A 434 8.81 -1.50 -24.42
C VAL A 434 8.65 -0.02 -24.72
N TRP A 435 8.98 0.81 -23.74
CA TRP A 435 9.00 2.26 -23.88
C TRP A 435 10.44 2.77 -23.94
N CYS A 436 10.85 3.22 -25.10
CA CYS A 436 12.19 3.72 -25.38
C CYS A 436 12.42 5.08 -24.69
N LYS A 437 13.32 5.16 -23.73
CA LYS A 437 13.65 6.41 -23.02
C LYS A 437 15.15 6.71 -23.12
N ARG A 438 15.50 8.02 -23.08
CA ARG A 438 16.90 8.48 -23.07
C ARG A 438 17.26 9.35 -21.86
N VAL A 439 16.35 9.45 -20.90
CA VAL A 439 16.54 10.23 -19.66
C VAL A 439 16.59 9.31 -18.46
N ALA A 440 17.40 9.63 -17.47
CA ALA A 440 17.59 8.78 -16.30
C ALA A 440 16.46 8.91 -15.26
N TYR A 441 15.71 9.99 -15.26
CA TYR A 441 14.59 10.21 -14.34
C TYR A 441 13.31 9.50 -14.82
N PRO A 442 12.35 9.24 -13.93
CA PRO A 442 11.07 8.62 -14.27
C PRO A 442 10.25 9.43 -15.29
N ILE A 443 9.65 8.74 -16.27
CA ILE A 443 8.86 9.35 -17.34
C ILE A 443 7.37 8.92 -17.31
N LEU A 444 7.04 7.84 -16.66
CA LEU A 444 5.72 7.22 -16.77
C LEU A 444 4.59 8.18 -16.40
N ASP A 445 4.65 8.81 -15.22
CA ASP A 445 3.60 9.74 -14.78
C ASP A 445 3.44 10.91 -15.75
N LYS A 446 4.59 11.47 -16.16
CA LYS A 446 4.62 12.60 -17.08
C LYS A 446 4.02 12.24 -18.45
N TRP A 447 4.39 11.10 -19.02
CA TRP A 447 3.96 10.73 -20.36
C TRP A 447 2.48 10.37 -20.40
N TYR A 448 1.97 9.63 -19.41
CA TYR A 448 0.54 9.36 -19.30
C TYR A 448 -0.28 10.64 -19.08
N ASP A 449 0.16 11.54 -18.20
CA ASP A 449 -0.51 12.83 -17.99
C ASP A 449 -0.48 13.75 -19.20
N GLN A 450 0.63 13.78 -19.94
CA GLN A 450 0.76 14.56 -21.17
C GLN A 450 -0.22 14.06 -22.24
N ASP A 451 -0.30 12.75 -22.46
CA ASP A 451 -1.23 12.17 -23.42
C ASP A 451 -2.70 12.44 -23.02
N ARG A 452 -3.04 12.13 -21.78
CA ARG A 452 -4.40 12.25 -21.28
C ARG A 452 -4.88 13.70 -21.19
N LEU A 453 -4.10 14.56 -20.56
CA LEU A 453 -4.53 15.92 -20.19
C LEU A 453 -4.18 16.96 -21.27
N ARG A 454 -3.07 16.79 -21.98
CA ARG A 454 -2.55 17.79 -22.90
C ARG A 454 -2.60 17.36 -24.37
N LYS A 455 -3.01 16.11 -24.65
CA LYS A 455 -3.04 15.53 -25.99
C LYS A 455 -1.66 15.49 -26.67
N ILE A 456 -0.60 15.34 -25.85
CA ILE A 456 0.78 15.17 -26.31
C ILE A 456 1.06 13.66 -26.25
N SER A 457 0.99 13.00 -27.41
CA SER A 457 1.06 11.56 -27.49
C SER A 457 2.43 11.01 -27.10
N TYR A 458 2.48 10.02 -26.21
CA TYR A 458 3.71 9.31 -25.87
C TYR A 458 4.20 8.36 -26.98
N HIS A 459 3.40 8.15 -28.03
CA HIS A 459 3.84 7.45 -29.26
C HIS A 459 4.73 8.33 -30.17
N GLN A 460 4.99 9.58 -29.79
CA GLN A 460 5.86 10.50 -30.51
C GLN A 460 7.02 10.94 -29.61
N ASP A 461 8.23 11.02 -30.20
CA ASP A 461 9.42 11.44 -29.48
C ASP A 461 9.43 12.95 -29.26
N HIS A 462 9.24 13.37 -28.02
CA HIS A 462 9.30 14.77 -27.59
C HIS A 462 10.64 15.13 -26.90
N GLY A 463 11.73 14.40 -27.22
CA GLY A 463 13.06 14.65 -26.69
C GLY A 463 13.47 13.74 -25.52
N GLU A 464 12.55 12.98 -24.94
CA GLU A 464 12.82 12.05 -23.83
C GLU A 464 12.77 10.58 -24.27
N GLY A 465 12.23 10.31 -25.45
CA GLY A 465 11.95 8.99 -25.99
C GLY A 465 10.47 8.85 -26.37
N TYR A 466 9.99 7.61 -26.58
CA TYR A 466 8.62 7.35 -27.03
C TYR A 466 8.26 5.85 -26.90
N ASP A 467 6.96 5.54 -26.98
CA ASP A 467 6.39 4.22 -27.14
C ASP A 467 6.20 3.94 -28.65
N GLY A 468 7.15 3.22 -29.23
CA GLY A 468 7.12 2.84 -30.66
C GLY A 468 7.10 1.33 -30.87
N TYR A 469 7.08 0.53 -29.80
CA TYR A 469 7.11 -0.93 -29.88
C TYR A 469 5.68 -1.50 -29.90
N HIS A 470 5.40 -2.41 -30.81
CA HIS A 470 4.07 -3.00 -30.98
C HIS A 470 4.03 -4.43 -30.43
N VAL A 471 3.09 -4.71 -29.54
CA VAL A 471 2.91 -6.01 -28.88
C VAL A 471 1.73 -6.80 -29.46
N GLY A 472 0.54 -6.25 -29.46
CA GLY A 472 -0.67 -6.95 -29.91
C GLY A 472 -0.87 -8.27 -29.14
N HIS A 473 -1.15 -9.35 -29.85
CA HIS A 473 -1.27 -10.69 -29.28
C HIS A 473 0.05 -11.46 -29.21
N THR A 474 1.19 -10.78 -29.37
CA THR A 474 2.52 -11.40 -29.31
C THR A 474 3.03 -11.49 -27.87
N ARG A 475 4.27 -11.99 -27.71
CA ARG A 475 4.91 -12.02 -26.38
C ARG A 475 5.66 -10.74 -26.04
N GLY A 476 5.71 -9.77 -26.97
CA GLY A 476 6.45 -8.54 -26.78
C GLY A 476 7.92 -8.80 -26.41
N CYS A 477 8.42 -8.21 -25.35
CA CYS A 477 9.78 -8.34 -24.85
C CYS A 477 9.83 -9.24 -23.61
N GLY A 478 9.71 -10.57 -23.79
CA GLY A 478 9.86 -11.55 -22.72
C GLY A 478 8.57 -12.04 -22.07
N GLY A 479 7.40 -11.83 -22.69
CA GLY A 479 6.15 -12.42 -22.21
C GLY A 479 6.15 -13.94 -22.30
N LEU A 480 5.42 -14.60 -21.38
CA LEU A 480 5.29 -16.07 -21.33
C LEU A 480 4.12 -16.58 -22.18
N GLY A 481 4.27 -17.82 -22.63
CA GLY A 481 3.21 -18.65 -23.16
C GLY A 481 3.47 -20.12 -22.82
N LEU A 482 2.49 -20.96 -23.02
CA LEU A 482 2.62 -22.42 -22.86
C LEU A 482 2.77 -23.09 -24.24
N TRP A 483 3.68 -24.03 -24.36
CA TRP A 483 3.81 -24.85 -25.56
C TRP A 483 3.00 -26.14 -25.42
N VAL A 484 1.85 -26.16 -26.04
CA VAL A 484 0.87 -27.26 -25.90
C VAL A 484 0.52 -27.82 -27.26
N GLY A 485 0.75 -29.13 -27.46
CA GLY A 485 0.40 -29.82 -28.71
C GLY A 485 1.04 -29.23 -29.99
N GLY A 486 2.28 -28.67 -29.84
CA GLY A 486 3.00 -28.06 -30.96
C GLY A 486 2.61 -26.62 -31.27
N LYS A 487 1.83 -25.99 -30.42
CA LYS A 487 1.36 -24.60 -30.59
C LYS A 487 1.69 -23.74 -29.35
N LEU A 488 1.92 -22.46 -29.61
CA LEU A 488 2.02 -21.44 -28.55
C LEU A 488 0.59 -21.08 -28.07
N VAL A 489 0.33 -21.27 -26.79
CA VAL A 489 -0.91 -20.86 -26.12
C VAL A 489 -0.60 -19.70 -25.20
N THR A 490 -1.27 -18.59 -25.39
CA THR A 490 -1.07 -17.36 -24.62
C THR A 490 -2.19 -17.17 -23.60
N SER A 491 -1.92 -16.43 -22.56
CA SER A 491 -2.94 -15.86 -21.67
C SER A 491 -3.44 -14.53 -22.24
N ASP A 492 -4.60 -14.11 -21.80
CA ASP A 492 -5.09 -12.75 -22.01
C ASP A 492 -4.42 -11.77 -21.04
N THR A 493 -4.86 -10.51 -20.96
CA THR A 493 -4.38 -9.50 -20.00
C THR A 493 -4.38 -10.03 -18.56
N TYR A 494 -3.64 -9.42 -17.66
CA TYR A 494 -3.62 -9.90 -16.27
C TYR A 494 -5.01 -9.83 -15.60
N LEU A 495 -5.25 -10.72 -14.63
CA LEU A 495 -6.46 -10.73 -13.78
C LEU A 495 -6.33 -9.83 -12.57
N ALA A 496 -5.15 -9.80 -12.00
CA ALA A 496 -4.82 -9.04 -10.80
C ALA A 496 -3.37 -8.58 -10.86
N ALA A 497 -3.10 -7.44 -10.27
CA ALA A 497 -1.76 -6.88 -10.11
C ALA A 497 -1.59 -6.30 -8.69
N GLU A 498 -0.37 -6.35 -8.19
CA GLU A 498 0.00 -5.90 -6.85
C GLU A 498 1.42 -5.31 -6.90
N ILE A 499 1.59 -4.06 -6.46
CA ILE A 499 2.92 -3.45 -6.31
C ILE A 499 3.48 -3.91 -4.97
N LEU A 500 4.50 -4.77 -4.99
CA LEU A 500 5.13 -5.31 -3.79
C LEU A 500 6.17 -4.35 -3.21
N TRP A 501 6.86 -3.62 -4.09
CA TRP A 501 7.89 -2.68 -3.70
C TRP A 501 8.10 -1.63 -4.77
N THR A 502 8.25 -0.40 -4.35
CA THR A 502 8.70 0.69 -5.20
C THR A 502 9.62 1.59 -4.38
N GLY A 503 10.85 1.61 -4.75
CA GLY A 503 11.89 2.33 -4.01
C GLY A 503 12.99 2.82 -4.95
N PRO A 504 13.95 3.63 -4.48
CA PRO A 504 14.92 4.23 -5.38
C PRO A 504 15.75 3.19 -6.15
N GLU A 505 16.04 2.04 -5.57
CA GLU A 505 16.94 1.05 -6.16
C GLU A 505 16.23 -0.10 -6.87
N VAL A 506 14.97 -0.39 -6.51
CA VAL A 506 14.24 -1.52 -7.07
C VAL A 506 12.74 -1.26 -7.13
N ALA A 507 12.10 -1.69 -8.20
CA ALA A 507 10.65 -1.83 -8.33
C ALA A 507 10.33 -3.32 -8.46
N GLU A 508 9.33 -3.78 -7.71
CA GLU A 508 8.88 -5.17 -7.70
C GLU A 508 7.36 -5.22 -7.64
N PHE A 509 6.78 -6.05 -8.48
CA PHE A 509 5.34 -6.23 -8.53
C PHE A 509 4.97 -7.65 -8.92
N LYS A 510 3.72 -8.02 -8.63
CA LYS A 510 3.14 -9.31 -8.98
C LYS A 510 1.97 -9.13 -9.93
N THR A 511 1.85 -10.03 -10.92
CA THR A 511 0.68 -10.15 -11.79
C THR A 511 0.19 -11.59 -11.81
N VAL A 512 -1.11 -11.78 -12.03
CA VAL A 512 -1.75 -13.10 -12.14
C VAL A 512 -2.43 -13.19 -13.51
N TYR A 513 -2.15 -14.24 -14.26
CA TYR A 513 -2.75 -14.50 -15.57
C TYR A 513 -3.48 -15.83 -15.58
N GLU A 514 -4.51 -15.98 -16.41
CA GLU A 514 -5.22 -17.22 -16.64
C GLU A 514 -4.92 -17.75 -18.05
N TYR A 515 -4.59 -19.02 -18.16
CA TYR A 515 -4.39 -19.69 -19.45
C TYR A 515 -5.61 -20.50 -19.86
N PRO A 516 -5.97 -20.51 -21.16
CA PRO A 516 -7.12 -21.26 -21.68
C PRO A 516 -6.82 -22.77 -21.77
N VAL A 517 -6.15 -23.34 -20.78
CA VAL A 517 -5.80 -24.75 -20.68
C VAL A 517 -6.13 -25.29 -19.29
N LYS A 518 -6.22 -26.62 -19.17
CA LYS A 518 -6.43 -27.30 -17.89
C LYS A 518 -5.36 -28.35 -17.66
N VAL A 519 -4.92 -28.49 -16.41
CA VAL A 519 -4.01 -29.55 -15.95
C VAL A 519 -4.76 -30.41 -14.93
N GLY A 520 -4.97 -31.70 -15.26
CA GLY A 520 -5.77 -32.60 -14.41
C GLY A 520 -7.21 -32.10 -14.18
N GLY A 521 -7.82 -31.47 -15.19
CA GLY A 521 -9.18 -30.89 -15.11
C GLY A 521 -9.26 -29.54 -14.40
N ARG A 522 -8.17 -29.05 -13.78
CA ARG A 522 -8.10 -27.78 -13.03
C ARG A 522 -7.62 -26.64 -13.92
N PRO A 523 -8.09 -25.38 -13.70
CA PRO A 523 -7.62 -24.20 -14.42
C PRO A 523 -6.12 -23.97 -14.18
N VAL A 524 -5.49 -23.19 -15.06
CA VAL A 524 -4.06 -22.85 -14.97
C VAL A 524 -3.92 -21.35 -14.85
N PHE A 525 -3.39 -20.93 -13.70
CA PHE A 525 -3.02 -19.55 -13.43
C PHE A 525 -1.51 -19.42 -13.32
N GLU A 526 -0.94 -18.41 -13.97
CA GLU A 526 0.43 -17.99 -13.78
C GLU A 526 0.50 -16.91 -12.70
N HIS A 527 1.35 -17.08 -11.70
CA HIS A 527 1.74 -16.05 -10.75
C HIS A 527 3.12 -15.57 -11.14
N ARG A 528 3.24 -14.33 -11.58
CA ARG A 528 4.49 -13.73 -12.06
C ARG A 528 4.93 -12.63 -11.13
N VAL A 529 6.16 -12.71 -10.62
CA VAL A 529 6.84 -11.63 -9.90
C VAL A 529 7.88 -11.04 -10.84
N THR A 530 7.82 -9.74 -11.04
CA THR A 530 8.76 -8.98 -11.87
C THR A 530 9.50 -7.98 -11.01
N ARG A 531 10.83 -7.94 -11.14
CA ARG A 531 11.70 -7.03 -10.39
C ARG A 531 12.64 -6.31 -11.35
N LEU A 532 12.68 -4.98 -11.28
CA LEU A 532 13.62 -4.14 -12.04
C LEU A 532 14.48 -3.33 -11.09
N ARG A 533 15.80 -3.45 -11.22
CA ARG A 533 16.76 -2.72 -10.38
C ARG A 533 17.32 -1.50 -11.11
N LEU A 534 17.62 -0.45 -10.34
CA LEU A 534 18.33 0.73 -10.86
C LEU A 534 19.62 0.31 -11.58
N GLY A 535 19.94 0.94 -12.71
CA GLY A 535 21.13 0.66 -13.52
C GLY A 535 21.08 -0.62 -14.36
N LYS A 536 19.98 -1.40 -14.31
CA LYS A 536 19.84 -2.65 -15.09
C LYS A 536 18.90 -2.45 -16.27
N ARG A 537 19.19 -3.11 -17.40
CA ARG A 537 18.35 -3.11 -18.59
C ARG A 537 17.39 -4.29 -18.68
N LEU A 538 17.58 -5.29 -17.82
CA LEU A 538 16.76 -6.49 -17.79
C LEU A 538 15.98 -6.57 -16.48
N SER A 539 14.67 -6.81 -16.58
CA SER A 539 13.82 -7.21 -15.45
C SER A 539 14.11 -8.66 -15.07
N GLU A 540 14.21 -8.95 -13.79
CA GLU A 540 14.25 -10.31 -13.23
C GLU A 540 12.81 -10.80 -13.09
N ILE A 541 12.48 -11.95 -13.65
CA ILE A 541 11.12 -12.48 -13.68
C ILE A 541 11.11 -13.89 -13.12
N GLU A 542 10.23 -14.13 -12.16
CA GLU A 542 9.95 -15.46 -11.61
C GLU A 542 8.46 -15.75 -11.78
N SER A 543 8.12 -16.88 -12.41
CA SER A 543 6.75 -17.34 -12.57
C SER A 543 6.57 -18.76 -12.07
N PHE A 544 5.38 -19.06 -11.54
CA PHE A 544 4.93 -20.42 -11.29
C PHE A 544 3.47 -20.59 -11.72
N PHE A 545 3.10 -21.85 -12.03
CA PHE A 545 1.76 -22.19 -12.46
C PHE A 545 0.99 -22.93 -11.37
N SER A 546 -0.27 -22.52 -11.14
CA SER A 546 -1.11 -22.93 -10.01
C SER A 546 -2.55 -23.22 -10.47
N PRO A 547 -3.29 -24.10 -9.77
CA PRO A 547 -4.73 -24.24 -10.01
C PRO A 547 -5.59 -23.14 -9.36
N SER A 548 -4.99 -22.17 -8.68
CA SER A 548 -5.66 -21.09 -7.96
C SER A 548 -5.04 -19.73 -8.30
N SER A 549 -5.87 -18.70 -8.45
CA SER A 549 -5.45 -17.31 -8.63
C SER A 549 -5.22 -16.55 -7.31
N GLY A 550 -5.65 -17.13 -6.15
CA GLY A 550 -5.70 -16.45 -4.87
C GLY A 550 -4.35 -16.25 -4.18
N ARG A 551 -4.33 -15.41 -3.12
CA ARG A 551 -3.20 -15.28 -2.20
C ARG A 551 -2.90 -16.64 -1.55
N GLY A 552 -1.63 -17.03 -1.49
CA GLY A 552 -1.22 -18.35 -0.96
C GLY A 552 -1.31 -19.50 -1.96
N ALA A 553 -1.56 -19.21 -3.24
CA ALA A 553 -1.49 -20.20 -4.31
C ALA A 553 -0.14 -20.94 -4.30
N ARG A 554 -0.19 -22.24 -4.53
CA ARG A 554 1.01 -23.10 -4.63
C ARG A 554 1.17 -23.65 -6.03
N PRO A 555 2.40 -23.86 -6.49
CA PRO A 555 2.66 -24.49 -7.78
C PRO A 555 1.94 -25.85 -7.91
N PHE A 556 1.64 -26.25 -9.14
CA PHE A 556 1.28 -27.64 -9.43
C PHE A 556 2.41 -28.55 -8.98
N GLU A 557 2.11 -29.70 -8.38
CA GLU A 557 3.09 -30.74 -8.02
C GLU A 557 3.82 -31.26 -9.26
N SER A 558 3.13 -31.33 -10.40
CA SER A 558 3.68 -31.65 -11.71
C SER A 558 3.01 -30.80 -12.76
N PHE A 559 3.79 -30.05 -13.53
CA PHE A 559 3.32 -29.22 -14.63
C PHE A 559 3.80 -29.80 -15.96
N PRO A 560 2.88 -30.28 -16.82
CA PRO A 560 3.25 -31.10 -17.99
C PRO A 560 3.75 -30.30 -19.19
N HIS A 561 3.45 -28.98 -19.26
CA HIS A 561 3.73 -28.18 -20.44
C HIS A 561 5.12 -27.54 -20.39
N GLU A 562 5.74 -27.36 -21.55
CA GLU A 562 6.87 -26.47 -21.72
C GLU A 562 6.40 -25.01 -21.65
N VAL A 563 7.24 -24.16 -21.14
CA VAL A 563 7.02 -22.71 -21.05
C VAL A 563 7.86 -22.04 -22.14
N ALA A 564 7.20 -21.25 -22.98
CA ALA A 564 7.83 -20.48 -24.03
C ALA A 564 7.95 -19.02 -23.59
N ILE A 565 9.15 -18.48 -23.61
CA ILE A 565 9.45 -17.08 -23.36
C ILE A 565 9.76 -16.45 -24.71
N GLY A 566 9.04 -15.39 -25.08
CA GLY A 566 9.06 -14.89 -26.45
C GLY A 566 9.54 -13.46 -26.57
N ILE A 567 10.19 -13.18 -27.69
CA ILE A 567 10.46 -11.84 -28.20
C ILE A 567 9.77 -11.73 -29.56
N VAL A 568 9.08 -10.60 -29.78
CA VAL A 568 8.49 -10.30 -31.09
C VAL A 568 9.44 -9.43 -31.92
N THR A 569 9.48 -9.66 -33.23
CA THR A 569 10.16 -8.73 -34.15
C THR A 569 9.22 -7.61 -34.57
N GLN A 570 9.74 -6.40 -34.79
CA GLN A 570 8.97 -5.25 -35.28
C GLN A 570 9.04 -5.10 -36.81
N ASN A 571 10.01 -5.75 -37.43
CA ASN A 571 10.19 -5.67 -38.88
C ASN A 571 10.85 -6.94 -39.49
N ARG A 572 10.83 -7.06 -40.84
CA ARG A 572 11.41 -8.20 -41.54
C ARG A 572 12.94 -8.26 -41.52
N GLY A 573 13.61 -7.18 -41.20
CA GLY A 573 15.07 -7.08 -41.14
C GLY A 573 15.65 -7.44 -39.79
N ALA A 574 14.85 -7.93 -38.86
CA ALA A 574 15.27 -8.27 -37.51
C ALA A 574 16.30 -9.42 -37.53
N GLN A 575 17.39 -9.25 -36.79
CA GLN A 575 18.42 -10.27 -36.58
C GLN A 575 18.09 -11.06 -35.32
N ILE A 576 17.75 -12.35 -35.47
CA ILE A 576 17.48 -13.24 -34.36
C ILE A 576 18.74 -14.03 -34.01
N THR A 577 19.10 -14.06 -32.75
CA THR A 577 20.26 -14.81 -32.24
C THR A 577 19.86 -15.70 -31.08
N PHE A 578 20.22 -16.98 -31.14
CA PHE A 578 20.11 -17.94 -30.05
C PHE A 578 21.49 -18.45 -29.65
N ASP A 579 21.84 -18.30 -28.38
CA ASP A 579 23.04 -18.85 -27.79
C ASP A 579 22.68 -19.67 -26.54
N ARG A 580 22.47 -20.99 -26.76
CA ARG A 580 22.08 -21.91 -25.68
C ARG A 580 23.17 -22.10 -24.62
N GLN A 581 24.44 -21.95 -24.99
CA GLN A 581 25.55 -22.09 -24.04
C GLN A 581 25.53 -20.99 -22.97
N ASN A 582 25.08 -19.81 -23.36
CA ASN A 582 24.90 -18.66 -22.47
C ASN A 582 23.44 -18.43 -22.05
N GLY A 583 22.50 -19.33 -22.42
CA GLY A 583 21.07 -19.18 -22.07
C GLY A 583 20.38 -18.01 -22.74
N LEU A 584 20.84 -17.59 -23.91
CA LEU A 584 20.49 -16.30 -24.52
C LEU A 584 19.57 -16.48 -25.73
N ALA A 585 18.51 -15.65 -25.81
CA ALA A 585 17.77 -15.35 -27.02
C ALA A 585 17.70 -13.83 -27.21
N SER A 586 17.93 -13.33 -28.41
CA SER A 586 17.98 -11.90 -28.71
C SER A 586 17.42 -11.60 -30.09
N VAL A 587 16.80 -10.43 -30.20
CA VAL A 587 16.41 -9.79 -31.46
C VAL A 587 17.06 -8.43 -31.51
N TYR A 588 17.70 -8.09 -32.65
CA TYR A 588 18.20 -6.74 -32.92
C TYR A 588 17.65 -6.24 -34.24
N GLU A 589 17.08 -5.07 -34.23
CA GLU A 589 16.37 -4.52 -35.37
C GLU A 589 16.38 -2.97 -35.38
N SER A 590 15.87 -2.36 -36.42
CA SER A 590 15.70 -0.90 -36.49
C SER A 590 14.27 -0.53 -36.09
N LEU A 591 14.11 0.31 -35.09
CA LEU A 591 12.86 0.96 -34.70
C LEU A 591 12.99 2.46 -35.06
N ASP A 592 12.21 2.90 -36.06
CA ASP A 592 12.22 4.28 -36.55
C ASP A 592 13.64 4.83 -36.83
N GLY A 593 14.46 4.00 -37.49
CA GLY A 593 15.82 4.36 -37.89
C GLY A 593 16.88 4.26 -36.77
N LYS A 594 16.49 3.81 -35.55
CA LYS A 594 17.43 3.56 -34.45
C LYS A 594 17.46 2.09 -34.07
N GLY A 595 18.62 1.59 -33.67
CA GLY A 595 18.77 0.20 -33.23
C GLY A 595 17.96 -0.07 -31.95
N LEU A 596 17.25 -1.18 -31.93
CA LEU A 596 16.58 -1.74 -30.76
C LEU A 596 17.03 -3.18 -30.59
N GLY A 597 17.68 -3.46 -29.46
CA GLY A 597 18.00 -4.84 -29.05
C GLY A 597 17.04 -5.26 -27.94
N THR A 598 16.28 -6.35 -28.15
CA THR A 598 15.50 -7.02 -27.08
C THR A 598 16.14 -8.36 -26.75
N GLY A 599 16.05 -8.81 -25.51
CA GLY A 599 16.76 -10.03 -25.08
C GLY A 599 16.12 -10.75 -23.89
N ILE A 600 16.33 -12.06 -23.89
CA ILE A 600 15.97 -12.98 -22.82
C ILE A 600 17.22 -13.71 -22.37
N LEU A 601 17.37 -13.87 -21.07
CA LEU A 601 18.40 -14.72 -20.45
C LEU A 601 17.73 -15.74 -19.52
N LEU A 602 18.00 -17.00 -19.77
CA LEU A 602 17.67 -18.14 -18.92
C LEU A 602 18.97 -18.68 -18.28
N PRO A 603 18.93 -19.35 -17.14
CA PRO A 603 20.04 -20.22 -16.76
C PRO A 603 20.34 -21.22 -17.90
N ALA A 604 21.59 -21.31 -18.35
CA ALA A 604 21.94 -22.06 -19.54
C ALA A 604 21.45 -23.53 -19.49
N ALA A 605 21.50 -24.16 -18.33
CA ALA A 605 21.01 -25.54 -18.11
C ALA A 605 19.47 -25.63 -18.28
N ARG A 606 18.75 -24.53 -18.25
CA ARG A 606 17.29 -24.48 -18.40
C ARG A 606 16.86 -24.13 -19.82
N PHE A 607 17.73 -23.63 -20.67
CA PHE A 607 17.41 -23.32 -22.07
C PHE A 607 17.38 -24.64 -22.89
N GLN A 608 16.22 -25.25 -22.97
CA GLN A 608 16.06 -26.56 -23.60
C GLN A 608 16.14 -26.50 -25.12
N ARG A 609 15.40 -25.61 -25.75
CA ARG A 609 15.37 -25.40 -27.19
C ARG A 609 14.89 -24.03 -27.59
N SER A 610 15.17 -23.62 -28.81
CA SER A 610 14.68 -22.39 -29.43
C SER A 610 13.77 -22.68 -30.62
N LEU A 611 12.85 -21.77 -30.89
CA LEU A 611 11.97 -21.82 -32.05
C LEU A 611 11.83 -20.40 -32.62
N GLU A 612 11.77 -20.33 -33.94
CA GLU A 612 11.28 -19.16 -34.65
C GLU A 612 9.87 -19.47 -35.20
N LEU A 613 8.88 -18.68 -34.82
CA LEU A 613 7.57 -18.75 -35.42
C LEU A 613 7.46 -17.65 -36.46
N PRO A 614 6.96 -18.01 -37.70
CA PRO A 614 6.77 -17.00 -38.73
C PRO A 614 5.72 -15.97 -38.31
N ALA A 615 5.76 -14.80 -38.96
CA ALA A 615 4.77 -13.78 -38.76
C ALA A 615 3.39 -14.27 -39.22
N GLU A 616 2.38 -14.11 -38.37
CA GLU A 616 0.98 -14.49 -38.67
C GLU A 616 0.14 -13.28 -39.09
N ASP A 617 0.65 -12.07 -39.00
CA ASP A 617 -0.05 -10.86 -39.43
C ASP A 617 -0.11 -10.75 -40.97
N GLN A 618 -1.16 -10.11 -41.49
CA GLN A 618 -1.35 -9.92 -42.94
C GLN A 618 -0.22 -9.11 -43.61
N ALA A 619 0.55 -8.35 -42.85
CA ALA A 619 1.68 -7.57 -43.31
C ALA A 619 3.00 -8.36 -43.27
N GLY A 620 3.03 -9.53 -42.61
CA GLY A 620 4.23 -10.38 -42.47
C GLY A 620 5.38 -9.68 -41.74
N LYS A 621 5.06 -8.80 -40.79
CA LYS A 621 6.06 -7.96 -40.07
C LYS A 621 6.57 -8.60 -38.81
N HIS A 622 5.73 -9.35 -38.09
CA HIS A 622 6.01 -9.83 -36.74
C HIS A 622 6.25 -11.32 -36.72
N ALA A 623 7.42 -11.74 -36.29
CA ALA A 623 7.77 -13.12 -36.01
C ALA A 623 8.13 -13.25 -34.51
N HIS A 624 8.13 -14.47 -33.97
CA HIS A 624 8.56 -14.73 -32.60
C HIS A 624 9.89 -15.47 -32.56
N ALA A 625 10.80 -14.99 -31.75
CA ALA A 625 11.93 -15.76 -31.25
C ALA A 625 11.56 -16.32 -29.88
N LEU A 626 11.44 -17.64 -29.75
CA LEU A 626 11.03 -18.33 -28.53
C LEU A 626 12.18 -19.11 -27.90
N ALA A 627 12.40 -18.89 -26.60
CA ALA A 627 13.22 -19.74 -25.75
C ALA A 627 12.28 -20.66 -24.93
N LEU A 628 12.45 -21.99 -25.04
CA LEU A 628 11.62 -22.96 -24.34
C LEU A 628 12.35 -23.54 -23.14
N THR A 629 11.60 -23.69 -22.04
CA THR A 629 12.05 -24.23 -20.78
C THR A 629 10.97 -25.06 -20.10
N ARG A 630 11.30 -25.68 -18.96
CA ARG A 630 10.32 -26.28 -18.04
C ARG A 630 10.48 -25.68 -16.64
N PRO A 631 9.44 -25.64 -15.84
CA PRO A 631 9.57 -25.29 -14.42
C PRO A 631 10.63 -26.13 -13.73
N ASP A 632 11.30 -25.55 -12.76
CA ASP A 632 12.27 -26.23 -11.91
C ASP A 632 11.60 -27.23 -10.93
N GLU A 633 12.38 -27.85 -10.05
CA GLU A 633 11.89 -28.80 -9.04
C GLU A 633 10.91 -28.18 -8.03
N MET A 634 10.96 -26.85 -7.90
CA MET A 634 10.01 -26.07 -7.07
C MET A 634 8.81 -25.57 -7.88
N GLY A 635 8.65 -25.97 -9.14
CA GLY A 635 7.59 -25.55 -10.02
C GLY A 635 7.73 -24.14 -10.58
N ARG A 636 8.96 -23.56 -10.58
CA ARG A 636 9.22 -22.17 -10.97
C ARG A 636 9.98 -22.05 -12.28
N VAL A 637 9.71 -20.97 -12.99
CA VAL A 637 10.49 -20.53 -14.15
C VAL A 637 11.11 -19.19 -13.82
N ARG A 638 12.45 -19.10 -13.93
CA ARG A 638 13.22 -17.88 -13.68
C ARG A 638 13.96 -17.47 -14.91
N TYR A 639 13.86 -16.20 -15.27
CA TYR A 639 14.55 -15.63 -16.42
C TYR A 639 14.71 -14.12 -16.25
N ARG A 640 15.46 -13.50 -17.18
CA ARG A 640 15.54 -12.05 -17.31
C ARG A 640 15.13 -11.65 -18.70
N ALA A 641 14.43 -10.52 -18.82
CA ALA A 641 14.03 -9.96 -20.11
C ALA A 641 14.13 -8.44 -20.09
N GLY A 642 14.49 -7.86 -21.23
CA GLY A 642 14.58 -6.42 -21.38
C GLY A 642 15.23 -6.01 -22.70
N PHE A 643 15.63 -4.73 -22.76
CA PHE A 643 16.07 -4.14 -24.02
C PHE A 643 17.16 -3.07 -23.87
N ALA A 644 17.73 -2.70 -25.00
CA ALA A 644 18.51 -1.48 -25.21
C ALA A 644 18.04 -0.79 -26.47
N TRP A 645 17.94 0.52 -26.43
CA TRP A 645 17.57 1.35 -27.56
C TRP A 645 18.70 2.34 -27.89
N ALA A 646 19.19 2.33 -29.12
CA ALA A 646 20.31 3.17 -29.56
C ALA A 646 20.08 4.68 -29.40
N GLY A 647 18.82 5.09 -29.22
CA GLY A 647 18.47 6.49 -28.97
C GLY A 647 18.89 7.02 -27.60
N ASP A 648 19.28 6.17 -26.64
CA ASP A 648 19.87 6.60 -25.35
C ASP A 648 21.38 6.84 -25.43
N GLY A 649 22.04 6.39 -26.52
CA GLY A 649 23.46 6.61 -26.78
C GLY A 649 24.41 5.63 -26.07
N GLU A 650 23.94 4.69 -25.24
CA GLU A 650 24.81 3.78 -24.49
C GLU A 650 25.10 2.48 -25.24
N ILE A 651 24.09 1.82 -25.78
CA ILE A 651 24.19 0.60 -26.57
C ILE A 651 23.59 0.87 -27.93
N THR A 652 24.44 1.04 -28.95
CA THR A 652 24.05 1.54 -30.26
C THR A 652 24.16 0.52 -31.37
N THR A 653 24.79 -0.65 -31.13
CA THR A 653 24.96 -1.69 -32.13
C THR A 653 24.55 -3.07 -31.60
N SER A 654 24.32 -4.01 -32.53
CA SER A 654 23.99 -5.40 -32.25
C SER A 654 25.08 -6.09 -31.42
N GLU A 655 26.36 -5.84 -31.76
CA GLU A 655 27.50 -6.44 -31.07
C GLU A 655 27.59 -5.95 -29.62
N GLN A 656 27.35 -4.65 -29.38
CA GLN A 656 27.33 -4.09 -28.02
C GLN A 656 26.19 -4.70 -27.20
N TRP A 657 25.03 -4.88 -27.81
CA TRP A 657 23.89 -5.50 -27.14
C TRP A 657 24.17 -6.97 -26.78
N LEU A 658 24.67 -7.76 -27.69
CA LEU A 658 25.06 -9.15 -27.45
C LEU A 658 26.13 -9.26 -26.36
N ALA A 659 27.17 -8.41 -26.43
CA ALA A 659 28.20 -8.35 -25.40
C ALA A 659 27.64 -8.01 -24.00
N TYR A 660 26.67 -7.08 -23.93
CA TYR A 660 25.98 -6.78 -22.68
C TYR A 660 25.23 -8.00 -22.14
N LEU A 661 24.46 -8.70 -22.98
CA LEU A 661 23.71 -9.90 -22.58
C LEU A 661 24.65 -11.03 -22.11
N GLN A 662 25.76 -11.28 -22.84
CA GLN A 662 26.76 -12.29 -22.46
C GLN A 662 27.43 -11.97 -21.13
N LYS A 663 27.76 -10.69 -20.89
CA LYS A 663 28.29 -10.23 -19.59
C LYS A 663 27.31 -10.47 -18.46
N VAL A 664 26.01 -10.19 -18.68
CA VAL A 664 24.97 -10.41 -17.67
C VAL A 664 24.76 -11.91 -17.45
N ALA A 665 24.81 -12.75 -18.50
CA ALA A 665 24.70 -14.20 -18.39
C ALA A 665 25.86 -14.78 -17.55
N ALA A 666 27.10 -14.35 -17.81
CA ALA A 666 28.30 -14.79 -17.09
C ALA A 666 28.30 -14.38 -15.60
N SER A 667 27.56 -13.35 -15.22
CA SER A 667 27.43 -12.90 -13.83
C SER A 667 26.30 -13.61 -13.04
N GLN A 668 25.68 -14.64 -13.62
CA GLN A 668 24.70 -15.46 -12.90
C GLN A 668 25.44 -16.46 -11.99
N PRO A 669 25.02 -16.58 -10.69
CA PRO A 669 25.55 -17.62 -9.81
C PRO A 669 25.13 -19.03 -10.22
#